data_3258feb599d4a12df5a060b703657ed8
#
_entry.id   3258feb599d4a12df5a060b703657ed8
#
_cell.length_a   1.000
_cell.length_b   1.000
_cell.length_c   1.000
_cell.angle_alpha   90.00
_cell.angle_beta   90.00
_cell.angle_gamma   90.00
#
_symmetry.space_group_name_H-M   'P 1'
#
loop_
_entity.id
_entity.type
_entity.pdbx_description
1 polymer ?
#
loop_
_entity_poly.entity_id
_entity_poly.type
_entity_poly.pdbx_seq_one_letter_code
_entity_poly.pdbx_strand_id
1 'polypeptide(L)'
;MMKYKILFLFVFISCTPLSAQIGPDGTGTVDGYFIGPGVDLSGSPPVSLFSGYYHNMVLMEEGNCLAWGWNNYGQTNIDSDLKDIVSIDGGYYHTAAVTKDGSVFVWGRNNYGQITLPDDLGPVTAVATGHAYTLILREDRTVIGIGRDNYGQISELDELSEITSIAAGREHGLALSEDGTVSAWGRNDYGQASVPEDLTDVVAISAGYFHSLALKSDGEVIAWGDDSYGQGSVTEELSGVTAIDAGGFHNIALKDDGTVVVWGRNNYEQANVPDGLSGAIAVSAGTVHCIALKDDGIMVGWGRNNYDQADALIGLNPADLREADLRGADLSGVNLSGVQLDKADLGRVMSGGIEGIPESLPKDWVLSNGYLIGPGADLAGADLSGIDMSETKISGVRSGGITGSPESLPDQWFIVNGYLVGPSAKLESADFSGKDLAGVDFSSADLEGADFSGADLTGSVLTETDLSGTIFAGTDLTGVTSGDVSGNPEVLPEGWKVVNGHFLGPTAVIEGADLSGADLEGLDLSDAKMKGVQSGDVEGEPLALPENWIIINGYLIGPGADLGGIDLKDMDLSGADLTGISSGSVRGEPLSLPENWSIVKGYLVGPTADLKEANFSEVDFSEADLSGTDLEEVNFTKTNLTNAVLTGSTGLDSVEFKDAILDGIKLPEGYEYINGYVAGGERIVPWSVAETKISVLEERIEELLNGADPDQTQGGRVSSVMIEADPLTGELTLTLRLEESDDLINWDPVGDVFTRKILLPEDKRFYRFSIEK
;
A
#
# COMPACT_ATOMS: atom_id res chain seq x y z
N MET A 1 29.41 -24.38 1.49
CA MET A 1 29.13 -24.67 0.07
C MET A 1 27.68 -25.12 -0.05
N MET A 2 26.75 -24.22 -0.05
CA MET A 2 25.35 -24.48 -0.40
C MET A 2 25.16 -24.02 -1.84
N LYS A 3 24.85 -24.96 -2.72
CA LYS A 3 24.50 -24.68 -4.12
C LYS A 3 23.05 -24.18 -4.14
N TYR A 4 22.85 -22.91 -4.36
CA TYR A 4 21.52 -22.40 -4.72
C TYR A 4 21.25 -22.83 -6.17
N LYS A 5 20.25 -23.69 -6.35
CA LYS A 5 19.63 -23.94 -7.65
C LYS A 5 18.67 -22.80 -7.91
N ILE A 6 19.01 -21.91 -8.83
CA ILE A 6 18.06 -20.99 -9.42
C ILE A 6 17.11 -21.86 -10.28
N LEU A 7 15.89 -22.00 -9.83
CA LEU A 7 14.82 -22.66 -10.56
C LEU A 7 14.07 -21.61 -11.38
N PHE A 8 14.39 -21.51 -12.67
CA PHE A 8 13.58 -20.70 -13.58
C PHE A 8 12.23 -21.38 -13.78
N LEU A 9 11.16 -20.74 -13.33
CA LEU A 9 9.79 -21.17 -13.58
C LEU A 9 9.28 -20.45 -14.83
N PHE A 10 9.08 -21.18 -15.93
CA PHE A 10 8.50 -20.64 -17.15
C PHE A 10 6.99 -20.52 -17.00
N VAL A 11 6.45 -19.35 -17.30
CA VAL A 11 5.01 -19.11 -17.29
C VAL A 11 4.50 -19.08 -18.72
N PHE A 12 3.58 -20.00 -19.04
CA PHE A 12 2.76 -19.95 -20.25
C PHE A 12 1.76 -18.80 -20.14
N ILE A 13 1.84 -17.82 -21.01
CA ILE A 13 0.84 -16.74 -21.07
C ILE A 13 -0.42 -17.27 -21.76
N SER A 14 -1.41 -17.70 -20.98
CA SER A 14 -2.80 -17.63 -21.37
C SER A 14 -3.34 -16.29 -20.88
N CYS A 15 -4.05 -15.54 -21.73
CA CYS A 15 -4.69 -14.26 -21.38
C CYS A 15 -5.80 -14.43 -20.31
N THR A 16 -5.41 -14.77 -19.10
CA THR A 16 -6.20 -14.60 -17.88
C THR A 16 -5.35 -13.80 -16.92
N PRO A 17 -5.90 -12.85 -16.13
CA PRO A 17 -5.09 -12.15 -15.14
C PRO A 17 -4.44 -13.20 -14.23
N LEU A 18 -3.11 -13.23 -14.21
CA LEU A 18 -2.35 -14.05 -13.28
C LEU A 18 -2.67 -13.56 -11.88
N SER A 19 -3.43 -14.36 -11.13
CA SER A 19 -3.61 -14.11 -9.70
C SER A 19 -2.25 -14.29 -9.01
N ALA A 20 -1.89 -13.33 -8.18
CA ALA A 20 -0.73 -13.42 -7.30
C ALA A 20 -0.72 -14.76 -6.55
N GLN A 21 0.40 -15.45 -6.54
CA GLN A 21 0.58 -16.71 -5.83
C GLN A 21 1.83 -16.62 -4.96
N ILE A 22 1.67 -16.02 -3.78
CA ILE A 22 2.69 -16.06 -2.73
C ILE A 22 2.48 -17.32 -1.91
N GLY A 23 3.51 -18.17 -1.82
CA GLY A 23 3.50 -19.38 -1.03
C GLY A 23 3.66 -19.11 0.47
N PRO A 24 3.48 -20.15 1.34
CA PRO A 24 3.64 -20.00 2.79
C PRO A 24 5.05 -19.61 3.24
N ASP A 25 6.05 -19.75 2.37
CA ASP A 25 7.45 -19.36 2.59
C ASP A 25 7.73 -17.90 2.18
N GLY A 26 6.70 -17.15 1.80
CA GLY A 26 6.82 -15.75 1.37
C GLY A 26 7.36 -15.58 -0.05
N THR A 27 7.56 -16.66 -0.82
CA THR A 27 8.05 -16.61 -2.20
C THR A 27 6.94 -16.95 -3.20
N GLY A 28 7.03 -16.42 -4.40
CA GLY A 28 6.02 -16.70 -5.43
C GLY A 28 6.16 -15.83 -6.67
N THR A 29 5.10 -15.74 -7.44
CA THR A 29 5.04 -14.91 -8.64
C THR A 29 3.86 -13.95 -8.56
N VAL A 30 4.12 -12.66 -8.75
CA VAL A 30 3.12 -11.58 -8.77
C VAL A 30 3.31 -10.77 -10.05
N ASP A 31 2.28 -10.62 -10.85
CA ASP A 31 2.28 -9.88 -12.12
C ASP A 31 3.45 -10.24 -13.06
N GLY A 32 3.90 -11.51 -13.00
CA GLY A 32 4.99 -12.03 -13.81
C GLY A 32 6.38 -11.88 -13.18
N TYR A 33 6.51 -11.17 -12.08
CA TYR A 33 7.77 -11.04 -11.33
C TYR A 33 7.88 -12.11 -10.27
N PHE A 34 9.05 -12.73 -10.14
CA PHE A 34 9.33 -13.60 -9.00
C PHE A 34 9.63 -12.75 -7.78
N ILE A 35 8.92 -13.02 -6.69
CA ILE A 35 9.07 -12.33 -5.41
C ILE A 35 9.72 -13.30 -4.42
N GLY A 36 10.77 -12.85 -3.75
CA GLY A 36 11.47 -13.63 -2.75
C GLY A 36 12.77 -12.97 -2.28
N PRO A 37 13.41 -13.48 -1.23
CA PRO A 37 14.58 -12.85 -0.62
C PRO A 37 15.74 -12.63 -1.59
N GLY A 38 16.30 -11.41 -1.60
CA GLY A 38 17.47 -11.05 -2.41
C GLY A 38 17.21 -10.96 -3.91
N VAL A 39 15.95 -10.90 -4.35
CA VAL A 39 15.60 -10.68 -5.76
C VAL A 39 15.86 -9.24 -6.14
N ASP A 40 16.44 -9.02 -7.32
CA ASP A 40 16.58 -7.69 -7.89
C ASP A 40 15.34 -7.34 -8.72
N LEU A 41 14.53 -6.43 -8.22
CA LEU A 41 13.33 -5.90 -8.87
C LEU A 41 13.57 -4.51 -9.48
N SER A 42 14.79 -3.94 -9.30
CA SER A 42 15.12 -2.61 -9.81
C SER A 42 15.15 -2.54 -11.32
N GLY A 43 15.42 -3.68 -11.97
CA GLY A 43 15.58 -3.77 -13.41
C GLY A 43 16.57 -2.74 -13.93
N SER A 44 17.82 -3.13 -14.21
CA SER A 44 18.64 -2.31 -15.11
C SER A 44 18.01 -2.38 -16.52
N PRO A 45 17.80 -1.27 -17.22
CA PRO A 45 17.27 -1.35 -18.57
C PRO A 45 18.25 -2.15 -19.46
N PRO A 46 17.72 -3.06 -20.28
CA PRO A 46 18.54 -3.78 -21.24
C PRO A 46 19.04 -2.81 -22.33
N VAL A 47 20.30 -2.93 -22.70
CA VAL A 47 20.90 -2.06 -23.72
C VAL A 47 21.25 -2.81 -25.00
N SER A 48 21.40 -4.14 -24.95
CA SER A 48 21.79 -4.91 -26.13
C SER A 48 21.36 -6.37 -26.03
N LEU A 49 21.00 -6.97 -27.18
CA LEU A 49 20.64 -8.37 -27.32
C LEU A 49 21.67 -9.13 -28.14
N PHE A 50 21.92 -10.39 -27.79
CA PHE A 50 22.82 -11.28 -28.50
C PHE A 50 22.25 -12.68 -28.52
N SER A 51 22.31 -13.34 -29.66
CA SER A 51 21.78 -14.68 -29.83
C SER A 51 22.83 -15.63 -30.38
N GLY A 52 23.02 -16.76 -29.72
CA GLY A 52 23.80 -17.86 -30.22
C GLY A 52 22.95 -18.89 -31.00
N TYR A 53 23.41 -20.18 -31.00
CA TYR A 53 22.72 -21.23 -31.74
C TYR A 53 21.28 -21.49 -31.23
N TYR A 54 21.12 -21.72 -29.95
CA TYR A 54 19.86 -21.93 -29.24
C TYR A 54 19.88 -21.31 -27.83
N HIS A 55 20.69 -20.29 -27.61
CA HIS A 55 20.74 -19.53 -26.36
C HIS A 55 20.84 -18.05 -26.68
N ASN A 56 20.51 -17.24 -25.70
CA ASN A 56 20.51 -15.79 -25.85
C ASN A 56 21.16 -15.15 -24.65
N MET A 57 21.60 -13.93 -24.82
CA MET A 57 22.10 -13.05 -23.77
C MET A 57 21.48 -11.68 -23.92
N VAL A 58 21.28 -11.00 -22.81
CA VAL A 58 20.91 -9.60 -22.74
C VAL A 58 21.91 -8.88 -21.85
N LEU A 59 22.47 -7.81 -22.38
CA LEU A 59 23.34 -6.92 -21.62
C LEU A 59 22.51 -5.78 -21.03
N MET A 60 22.69 -5.53 -19.74
CA MET A 60 22.03 -4.48 -19.00
C MET A 60 22.92 -3.23 -18.92
N GLU A 61 22.32 -2.05 -18.71
CA GLU A 61 23.05 -0.77 -18.67
C GLU A 61 24.20 -0.74 -17.66
N GLU A 62 24.03 -1.43 -16.52
CA GLU A 62 25.06 -1.53 -15.50
C GLU A 62 26.19 -2.53 -15.80
N GLY A 63 26.18 -3.14 -16.98
CA GLY A 63 27.16 -4.13 -17.38
C GLY A 63 26.94 -5.53 -16.80
N ASN A 64 25.78 -5.80 -16.24
CA ASN A 64 25.34 -7.17 -15.88
C ASN A 64 24.77 -7.84 -17.12
N CYS A 65 24.75 -9.18 -17.13
CA CYS A 65 24.21 -9.94 -18.25
C CYS A 65 23.33 -11.09 -17.76
N LEU A 66 22.23 -11.35 -18.48
CA LEU A 66 21.41 -12.55 -18.31
C LEU A 66 21.53 -13.42 -19.54
N ALA A 67 21.47 -14.75 -19.36
CA ALA A 67 21.50 -15.72 -20.48
C ALA A 67 20.47 -16.82 -20.27
N TRP A 68 19.80 -17.25 -21.34
CA TRP A 68 18.79 -18.31 -21.29
C TRP A 68 18.79 -19.16 -22.57
N GLY A 69 17.98 -20.20 -22.59
CA GLY A 69 17.91 -21.16 -23.67
C GLY A 69 18.79 -22.39 -23.42
N TRP A 70 19.27 -23.00 -24.49
CA TRP A 70 20.01 -24.26 -24.41
C TRP A 70 21.34 -24.14 -23.64
N ASN A 71 21.55 -25.04 -22.66
CA ASN A 71 22.67 -24.97 -21.73
C ASN A 71 23.43 -26.31 -21.50
N ASN A 72 23.43 -27.20 -22.44
CA ASN A 72 24.04 -28.52 -22.24
C ASN A 72 25.58 -28.51 -22.06
N TYR A 73 26.23 -27.43 -22.43
CA TYR A 73 27.68 -27.22 -22.26
C TYR A 73 28.03 -26.12 -21.26
N GLY A 74 27.05 -25.57 -20.57
CA GLY A 74 27.24 -24.45 -19.63
C GLY A 74 27.34 -23.09 -20.31
N GLN A 75 26.92 -22.93 -21.55
CA GLN A 75 27.04 -21.70 -22.31
C GLN A 75 26.16 -20.55 -21.79
N THR A 76 25.12 -20.84 -21.01
CA THR A 76 24.33 -19.82 -20.30
C THR A 76 24.69 -19.66 -18.82
N ASN A 77 25.74 -20.36 -18.35
CA ASN A 77 26.18 -20.24 -16.97
C ASN A 77 27.10 -19.03 -16.82
N ILE A 78 26.52 -17.87 -16.63
CA ILE A 78 27.25 -16.64 -16.35
C ILE A 78 27.74 -16.70 -14.89
N ASP A 79 28.99 -16.32 -14.64
CA ASP A 79 29.52 -16.17 -13.30
C ASP A 79 28.85 -14.95 -12.64
N SER A 80 28.30 -15.12 -11.45
CA SER A 80 27.64 -14.03 -10.69
C SER A 80 28.59 -12.86 -10.36
N ASP A 81 29.89 -13.11 -10.36
CA ASP A 81 30.91 -12.10 -10.10
C ASP A 81 31.33 -11.33 -11.38
N LEU A 82 30.85 -11.75 -12.56
CA LEU A 82 31.14 -11.10 -13.84
C LEU A 82 30.27 -9.84 -14.01
N LYS A 83 30.92 -8.68 -13.96
CA LYS A 83 30.31 -7.34 -14.01
C LYS A 83 31.05 -6.46 -15.01
N ASP A 84 30.50 -5.26 -15.26
CA ASP A 84 31.08 -4.27 -16.16
C ASP A 84 31.32 -4.81 -17.58
N ILE A 85 30.43 -5.70 -18.07
CA ILE A 85 30.49 -6.24 -19.41
C ILE A 85 30.21 -5.11 -20.41
N VAL A 86 31.06 -4.98 -21.44
CA VAL A 86 30.91 -4.00 -22.54
C VAL A 86 30.69 -4.65 -23.90
N SER A 87 31.03 -5.92 -24.04
CA SER A 87 30.82 -6.71 -25.24
C SER A 87 30.56 -8.17 -24.86
N ILE A 88 29.57 -8.79 -25.47
CA ILE A 88 29.24 -10.21 -25.28
C ILE A 88 28.75 -10.78 -26.61
N ASP A 89 29.06 -12.04 -26.88
CA ASP A 89 28.57 -12.73 -28.07
C ASP A 89 28.38 -14.23 -27.82
N GLY A 90 27.36 -14.82 -28.47
CA GLY A 90 26.96 -16.20 -28.36
C GLY A 90 27.21 -17.02 -29.62
N GLY A 91 28.15 -17.92 -29.54
CA GLY A 91 28.44 -18.86 -30.61
C GLY A 91 27.51 -20.08 -30.64
N TYR A 92 27.97 -21.14 -31.26
CA TYR A 92 27.17 -22.37 -31.39
C TYR A 92 27.00 -23.10 -30.05
N TYR A 93 28.08 -23.17 -29.26
CA TYR A 93 28.15 -23.96 -28.03
C TYR A 93 28.94 -23.26 -26.90
N HIS A 94 29.31 -22.03 -27.07
CA HIS A 94 30.12 -21.26 -26.11
C HIS A 94 29.71 -19.79 -26.19
N THR A 95 30.10 -19.05 -25.18
CA THR A 95 29.82 -17.63 -25.05
C THR A 95 31.12 -16.92 -24.70
N ALA A 96 31.30 -15.70 -25.17
CA ALA A 96 32.45 -14.86 -24.85
C ALA A 96 31.99 -13.47 -24.41
N ALA A 97 32.66 -12.87 -23.44
CA ALA A 97 32.39 -11.52 -22.95
C ALA A 97 33.70 -10.75 -22.70
N VAL A 98 33.62 -9.44 -22.82
CA VAL A 98 34.67 -8.49 -22.51
C VAL A 98 34.18 -7.51 -21.47
N THR A 99 34.96 -7.27 -20.43
CA THR A 99 34.69 -6.28 -19.40
C THR A 99 35.36 -4.94 -19.72
N LYS A 100 34.92 -3.88 -19.07
CA LYS A 100 35.38 -2.50 -19.29
C LYS A 100 36.89 -2.31 -19.09
N ASP A 101 37.53 -3.15 -18.28
CA ASP A 101 38.96 -3.15 -18.06
C ASP A 101 39.75 -3.92 -19.17
N GLY A 102 39.06 -4.45 -20.19
CA GLY A 102 39.63 -5.21 -21.27
C GLY A 102 39.89 -6.68 -20.98
N SER A 103 39.38 -7.20 -19.86
CA SER A 103 39.45 -8.63 -19.51
C SER A 103 38.46 -9.44 -20.35
N VAL A 104 38.85 -10.64 -20.75
CA VAL A 104 38.06 -11.55 -21.59
C VAL A 104 37.67 -12.78 -20.81
N PHE A 105 36.38 -13.14 -20.90
CA PHE A 105 35.83 -14.34 -20.33
C PHE A 105 35.16 -15.19 -21.44
N VAL A 106 35.51 -16.47 -21.52
CA VAL A 106 34.95 -17.39 -22.49
C VAL A 106 34.56 -18.69 -21.78
N TRP A 107 33.31 -19.14 -21.98
CA TRP A 107 32.79 -20.31 -21.29
C TRP A 107 31.91 -21.17 -22.20
N GLY A 108 31.62 -22.40 -21.78
CA GLY A 108 30.88 -23.37 -22.56
C GLY A 108 31.77 -24.51 -23.09
N ARG A 109 31.51 -24.99 -24.30
CA ARG A 109 32.21 -26.12 -24.91
C ARG A 109 33.64 -25.74 -25.33
N ASN A 110 34.62 -26.68 -25.08
CA ASN A 110 36.05 -26.47 -25.39
C ASN A 110 36.72 -27.64 -26.17
N ASN A 111 36.01 -28.30 -27.04
CA ASN A 111 36.57 -29.48 -27.72
C ASN A 111 37.65 -29.14 -28.75
N TYR A 112 37.76 -27.89 -29.17
CA TYR A 112 38.70 -27.40 -30.17
C TYR A 112 39.61 -26.28 -29.63
N GLY A 113 39.60 -25.98 -28.35
CA GLY A 113 40.37 -24.87 -27.76
C GLY A 113 39.68 -23.49 -27.92
N GLN A 114 38.39 -23.45 -28.30
CA GLN A 114 37.67 -22.21 -28.56
C GLN A 114 37.39 -21.32 -27.33
N ILE A 115 37.69 -21.83 -26.12
CA ILE A 115 37.61 -21.05 -24.87
C ILE A 115 39.00 -21.01 -24.16
N THR A 116 40.07 -21.40 -24.85
CA THR A 116 41.44 -21.41 -24.27
C THR A 116 42.14 -20.13 -24.67
N LEU A 117 42.17 -19.15 -23.80
CA LEU A 117 42.79 -17.85 -24.02
C LEU A 117 44.31 -17.91 -23.99
N PRO A 118 45.03 -17.17 -24.85
CA PRO A 118 46.49 -16.98 -24.73
C PRO A 118 46.91 -16.26 -23.45
N ASP A 119 48.10 -16.58 -22.92
CA ASP A 119 48.61 -15.99 -21.67
C ASP A 119 48.92 -14.48 -21.80
N ASP A 120 49.19 -13.98 -23.00
CA ASP A 120 49.62 -12.60 -23.28
C ASP A 120 48.62 -11.87 -24.21
N LEU A 121 47.32 -12.04 -23.93
CA LEU A 121 46.24 -11.52 -24.77
C LEU A 121 46.26 -10.00 -24.93
N GLY A 122 46.66 -9.25 -23.88
CA GLY A 122 46.55 -7.79 -23.82
C GLY A 122 45.10 -7.30 -23.66
N PRO A 123 44.89 -5.97 -23.62
CA PRO A 123 43.54 -5.42 -23.53
C PRO A 123 42.71 -5.70 -24.76
N VAL A 124 41.41 -6.06 -24.57
CA VAL A 124 40.49 -6.43 -25.61
C VAL A 124 39.27 -5.47 -25.63
N THR A 125 38.77 -5.18 -26.80
CA THR A 125 37.59 -4.29 -26.98
C THR A 125 36.35 -5.03 -27.42
N ALA A 126 36.47 -6.14 -28.15
CA ALA A 126 35.32 -6.92 -28.60
C ALA A 126 35.67 -8.41 -28.83
N VAL A 127 34.63 -9.24 -28.80
CA VAL A 127 34.68 -10.67 -29.14
C VAL A 127 33.60 -11.00 -30.14
N ALA A 128 33.85 -12.01 -30.99
CA ALA A 128 32.84 -12.61 -31.86
C ALA A 128 33.03 -14.13 -31.90
N THR A 129 31.94 -14.88 -31.78
CA THR A 129 31.95 -16.32 -31.58
C THR A 129 31.29 -17.09 -32.74
N GLY A 130 32.06 -17.95 -33.38
CA GLY A 130 31.56 -18.82 -34.42
C GLY A 130 31.12 -20.19 -33.95
N HIS A 131 31.14 -21.21 -34.86
CA HIS A 131 30.72 -22.57 -34.50
C HIS A 131 31.61 -23.23 -33.44
N ALA A 132 32.92 -23.12 -33.59
CA ALA A 132 33.89 -23.75 -32.71
C ALA A 132 35.20 -22.92 -32.65
N TYR A 133 35.13 -21.64 -32.83
CA TYR A 133 36.22 -20.68 -32.77
C TYR A 133 35.72 -19.36 -32.18
N THR A 134 36.63 -18.55 -31.66
CA THR A 134 36.34 -17.21 -31.16
C THR A 134 37.34 -16.24 -31.80
N LEU A 135 36.87 -15.13 -32.28
CA LEU A 135 37.64 -13.98 -32.72
C LEU A 135 37.71 -12.96 -31.56
N ILE A 136 38.84 -12.33 -31.38
CA ILE A 136 39.11 -11.38 -30.33
C ILE A 136 39.74 -10.14 -30.94
N LEU A 137 39.08 -8.98 -30.77
CA LEU A 137 39.57 -7.70 -31.21
C LEU A 137 40.29 -7.02 -30.06
N ARG A 138 41.57 -6.73 -30.23
CA ARG A 138 42.37 -6.04 -29.23
C ARG A 138 42.21 -4.52 -29.30
N GLU A 139 42.59 -3.83 -28.23
CA GLU A 139 42.62 -2.37 -28.17
C GLU A 139 43.58 -1.74 -29.22
N ASP A 140 44.62 -2.47 -29.61
CA ASP A 140 45.53 -2.08 -30.67
C ASP A 140 44.96 -2.29 -32.09
N ARG A 141 43.65 -2.65 -32.22
CA ARG A 141 42.92 -2.90 -33.47
C ARG A 141 43.41 -4.10 -34.27
N THR A 142 44.17 -4.99 -33.68
CA THR A 142 44.52 -6.29 -34.24
C THR A 142 43.52 -7.35 -33.85
N VAL A 143 43.33 -8.37 -34.68
CA VAL A 143 42.43 -9.50 -34.44
C VAL A 143 43.23 -10.76 -34.22
N ILE A 144 42.88 -11.53 -33.22
CA ILE A 144 43.36 -12.88 -33.01
C ILE A 144 42.22 -13.88 -32.98
N GLY A 145 42.48 -15.12 -33.26
CA GLY A 145 41.54 -16.21 -33.25
C GLY A 145 41.99 -17.38 -32.39
N ILE A 146 41.05 -18.00 -31.70
CA ILE A 146 41.26 -19.24 -30.92
C ILE A 146 40.26 -20.31 -31.32
N GLY A 147 40.65 -21.57 -31.25
CA GLY A 147 39.74 -22.69 -31.54
C GLY A 147 40.03 -23.41 -32.85
N ARG A 148 38.99 -23.83 -33.54
CA ARG A 148 39.06 -24.60 -34.77
C ARG A 148 39.52 -23.76 -35.98
N ASP A 149 40.40 -24.34 -36.84
CA ASP A 149 40.99 -23.67 -38.00
C ASP A 149 40.99 -24.51 -39.29
N ASN A 150 39.94 -25.25 -39.55
CA ASN A 150 39.89 -26.14 -40.71
C ASN A 150 39.81 -25.41 -42.06
N TYR A 151 39.44 -24.14 -42.06
CA TYR A 151 39.20 -23.31 -43.24
C TYR A 151 39.96 -22.01 -43.24
N GLY A 152 40.94 -21.84 -42.36
CA GLY A 152 41.70 -20.59 -42.20
C GLY A 152 40.98 -19.53 -41.39
N GLN A 153 39.91 -19.89 -40.64
CA GLN A 153 39.08 -18.93 -39.92
C GLN A 153 39.77 -18.23 -38.76
N ILE A 154 40.94 -18.73 -38.27
CA ILE A 154 41.75 -18.11 -37.22
C ILE A 154 43.20 -17.91 -37.61
N SER A 155 43.65 -18.31 -38.79
CA SER A 155 45.03 -18.21 -39.27
C SER A 155 45.25 -17.18 -40.39
N GLU A 156 44.22 -16.70 -41.05
CA GLU A 156 44.30 -15.69 -42.13
C GLU A 156 44.04 -14.25 -41.63
N LEU A 157 44.67 -13.87 -40.50
CA LEU A 157 44.40 -12.61 -39.77
C LEU A 157 45.51 -11.58 -39.90
N ASP A 158 46.69 -11.95 -40.39
CA ASP A 158 47.90 -11.12 -40.38
C ASP A 158 47.81 -9.84 -41.24
N GLU A 159 46.92 -9.80 -42.22
CA GLU A 159 46.69 -8.66 -43.12
C GLU A 159 45.65 -7.65 -42.61
N LEU A 160 44.96 -7.99 -41.49
CA LEU A 160 43.92 -7.13 -40.88
C LEU A 160 44.57 -5.99 -40.08
N SER A 161 44.17 -4.77 -40.40
CA SER A 161 44.64 -3.57 -39.70
C SER A 161 43.55 -2.55 -39.51
N GLU A 162 43.68 -1.71 -38.49
CA GLU A 162 42.70 -0.64 -38.16
C GLU A 162 41.29 -1.14 -38.01
N ILE A 163 41.11 -2.36 -37.45
CA ILE A 163 39.82 -2.99 -37.29
C ILE A 163 39.05 -2.33 -36.15
N THR A 164 37.78 -2.04 -36.39
CA THR A 164 36.84 -1.43 -35.45
C THR A 164 35.69 -2.38 -35.04
N SER A 165 35.37 -3.38 -35.85
CA SER A 165 34.35 -4.37 -35.57
C SER A 165 34.69 -5.72 -36.21
N ILE A 166 34.27 -6.82 -35.56
CA ILE A 166 34.43 -8.18 -36.01
C ILE A 166 33.09 -8.95 -35.93
N ALA A 167 32.86 -9.86 -36.87
CA ALA A 167 31.74 -10.78 -36.80
C ALA A 167 32.20 -12.20 -37.20
N ALA A 168 31.63 -13.21 -36.56
CA ALA A 168 32.00 -14.60 -36.74
C ALA A 168 30.81 -15.43 -37.18
N GLY A 169 30.84 -15.89 -38.42
CA GLY A 169 29.88 -16.84 -38.95
C GLY A 169 30.20 -18.29 -38.54
N ARG A 170 29.59 -19.27 -39.18
CA ARG A 170 29.81 -20.66 -38.81
C ARG A 170 31.30 -21.08 -38.96
N GLU A 171 31.93 -20.76 -40.08
CA GLU A 171 33.30 -21.13 -40.42
C GLU A 171 34.01 -20.04 -41.28
N HIS A 172 33.56 -18.78 -41.19
CA HIS A 172 34.16 -17.62 -41.84
C HIS A 172 34.09 -16.42 -40.90
N GLY A 173 34.98 -15.46 -41.05
CA GLY A 173 35.00 -14.22 -40.27
C GLY A 173 34.83 -13.00 -41.16
N LEU A 174 34.34 -11.91 -40.57
CA LEU A 174 34.29 -10.57 -41.12
C LEU A 174 35.00 -9.59 -40.19
N ALA A 175 35.68 -8.60 -40.78
CA ALA A 175 36.21 -7.46 -40.05
C ALA A 175 35.86 -6.17 -40.78
N LEU A 176 35.49 -5.15 -40.03
CA LEU A 176 35.22 -3.79 -40.53
C LEU A 176 36.35 -2.88 -40.05
N SER A 177 36.96 -2.20 -41.03
CA SER A 177 38.02 -1.20 -40.78
C SER A 177 37.40 0.18 -40.53
N GLU A 178 38.19 1.09 -39.93
CA GLU A 178 37.75 2.46 -39.59
C GLU A 178 37.30 3.27 -40.81
N ASP A 179 37.82 2.95 -41.98
CA ASP A 179 37.43 3.61 -43.26
C ASP A 179 36.17 3.05 -43.91
N GLY A 180 35.49 2.11 -43.28
CA GLY A 180 34.27 1.46 -43.80
C GLY A 180 34.56 0.30 -44.78
N THR A 181 35.82 -0.15 -44.88
CA THR A 181 36.18 -1.33 -45.72
C THR A 181 35.90 -2.62 -44.96
N VAL A 182 35.33 -3.62 -45.64
CA VAL A 182 35.07 -4.96 -45.12
C VAL A 182 36.10 -5.95 -45.63
N SER A 183 36.69 -6.72 -44.71
CA SER A 183 37.48 -7.89 -44.98
C SER A 183 36.75 -9.15 -44.60
N ALA A 184 36.85 -10.23 -45.41
CA ALA A 184 36.25 -11.51 -45.11
C ALA A 184 37.23 -12.65 -45.41
N TRP A 185 37.25 -13.68 -44.55
CA TRP A 185 38.18 -14.80 -44.66
C TRP A 185 37.54 -16.12 -44.18
N GLY A 186 38.29 -17.22 -44.30
CA GLY A 186 37.84 -18.53 -43.90
C GLY A 186 37.05 -19.27 -45.01
N ARG A 187 36.03 -20.07 -44.62
CA ARG A 187 35.27 -20.84 -45.58
C ARG A 187 34.55 -19.97 -46.59
N ASN A 188 34.66 -20.37 -47.90
CA ASN A 188 34.09 -19.58 -49.00
C ASN A 188 33.38 -20.44 -50.07
N ASP A 189 32.85 -21.60 -49.74
CA ASP A 189 32.19 -22.53 -50.67
C ASP A 189 30.93 -21.96 -51.32
N TYR A 190 30.30 -20.99 -50.64
CA TYR A 190 29.08 -20.33 -51.11
C TYR A 190 29.30 -18.84 -51.45
N GLY A 191 30.53 -18.37 -51.45
CA GLY A 191 30.84 -16.96 -51.69
C GLY A 191 30.74 -16.06 -50.47
N GLN A 192 30.56 -16.64 -49.27
CA GLN A 192 30.35 -15.87 -48.03
C GLN A 192 31.58 -15.02 -47.61
N ALA A 193 32.78 -15.40 -48.04
CA ALA A 193 33.98 -14.58 -47.84
C ALA A 193 34.35 -13.77 -49.12
N SER A 194 33.50 -13.73 -50.12
CA SER A 194 33.71 -12.94 -51.36
C SER A 194 33.00 -11.58 -51.20
N VAL A 195 33.66 -10.62 -50.58
CA VAL A 195 33.13 -9.27 -50.39
C VAL A 195 32.81 -8.63 -51.75
N PRO A 196 31.63 -8.01 -51.95
CA PRO A 196 31.29 -7.30 -53.19
C PRO A 196 32.29 -6.16 -53.49
N GLU A 197 32.74 -6.04 -54.78
CA GLU A 197 33.80 -5.08 -55.16
C GLU A 197 33.42 -3.62 -54.91
N ASP A 198 32.13 -3.29 -54.97
CA ASP A 198 31.60 -1.92 -54.83
C ASP A 198 31.11 -1.62 -53.40
N LEU A 199 31.38 -2.46 -52.38
CA LEU A 199 30.95 -2.28 -51.02
C LEU A 199 31.78 -1.20 -50.32
N THR A 200 31.17 -0.07 -50.03
CA THR A 200 31.76 1.09 -49.33
C THR A 200 30.80 1.65 -48.29
N ASP A 201 31.34 2.52 -47.42
CA ASP A 201 30.56 3.25 -46.42
C ASP A 201 29.84 2.35 -45.40
N VAL A 202 30.43 1.19 -45.11
CA VAL A 202 29.88 0.22 -44.15
C VAL A 202 30.03 0.72 -42.71
N VAL A 203 28.97 0.60 -41.95
CA VAL A 203 28.93 0.98 -40.52
C VAL A 203 28.66 -0.20 -39.59
N ALA A 204 28.14 -1.32 -40.10
CA ALA A 204 27.96 -2.56 -39.33
C ALA A 204 28.08 -3.80 -40.20
N ILE A 205 28.53 -4.91 -39.63
CA ILE A 205 28.68 -6.21 -40.23
C ILE A 205 28.03 -7.29 -39.38
N SER A 206 27.45 -8.33 -39.98
CA SER A 206 27.02 -9.56 -39.26
C SER A 206 27.21 -10.77 -40.15
N ALA A 207 27.49 -11.95 -39.56
CA ALA A 207 27.83 -13.17 -40.25
C ALA A 207 26.96 -14.36 -39.85
N GLY A 208 26.16 -14.90 -40.81
CA GLY A 208 25.36 -16.09 -40.62
C GLY A 208 26.16 -17.40 -40.83
N TYR A 209 25.48 -18.51 -41.17
CA TYR A 209 26.17 -19.77 -41.39
C TYR A 209 27.04 -19.78 -42.63
N PHE A 210 26.49 -19.32 -43.73
CA PHE A 210 27.13 -19.34 -45.06
C PHE A 210 26.81 -18.08 -45.87
N HIS A 211 26.41 -17.00 -45.21
CA HIS A 211 26.15 -15.71 -45.81
C HIS A 211 26.65 -14.60 -44.85
N SER A 212 26.77 -13.42 -45.41
CA SER A 212 27.29 -12.25 -44.72
C SER A 212 26.39 -11.05 -44.98
N LEU A 213 26.34 -10.13 -44.04
CA LEU A 213 25.61 -8.87 -44.10
C LEU A 213 26.53 -7.67 -43.84
N ALA A 214 26.23 -6.59 -44.53
CA ALA A 214 26.78 -5.27 -44.24
C ALA A 214 25.65 -4.24 -44.24
N LEU A 215 25.68 -3.32 -43.29
CA LEU A 215 24.82 -2.13 -43.24
C LEU A 215 25.66 -0.92 -43.64
N LYS A 216 25.19 -0.16 -44.61
CA LYS A 216 25.80 1.10 -45.04
C LYS A 216 25.28 2.29 -44.21
N SER A 217 26.05 3.36 -44.21
CA SER A 217 25.72 4.60 -43.49
C SER A 217 24.42 5.28 -43.92
N ASP A 218 23.92 4.97 -45.12
CA ASP A 218 22.65 5.46 -45.68
C ASP A 218 21.45 4.54 -45.34
N GLY A 219 21.67 3.47 -44.56
CA GLY A 219 20.65 2.49 -44.19
C GLY A 219 20.39 1.41 -45.21
N GLU A 220 21.21 1.32 -46.30
CA GLU A 220 21.15 0.22 -47.27
C GLU A 220 21.80 -1.04 -46.68
N VAL A 221 21.16 -2.20 -46.86
CA VAL A 221 21.67 -3.50 -46.40
C VAL A 221 22.17 -4.29 -47.63
N ILE A 222 23.39 -4.78 -47.58
CA ILE A 222 23.99 -5.66 -48.56
C ILE A 222 24.15 -7.05 -47.98
N ALA A 223 23.71 -8.07 -48.71
CA ALA A 223 23.87 -9.48 -48.34
C ALA A 223 24.61 -10.24 -49.44
N TRP A 224 25.49 -11.16 -49.03
CA TRP A 224 26.20 -12.01 -49.99
C TRP A 224 26.47 -13.41 -49.42
N GLY A 225 26.83 -14.37 -50.28
CA GLY A 225 27.04 -15.77 -49.91
C GLY A 225 25.88 -16.65 -50.32
N ASP A 226 25.56 -17.65 -49.47
CA ASP A 226 24.45 -18.60 -49.71
C ASP A 226 23.10 -17.88 -49.72
N ASP A 227 22.32 -18.15 -50.78
CA ASP A 227 20.95 -17.64 -50.97
C ASP A 227 19.92 -18.75 -51.15
N SER A 228 20.20 -19.96 -50.68
CA SER A 228 19.34 -21.15 -50.88
C SER A 228 17.94 -21.01 -50.27
N TYR A 229 17.74 -20.09 -49.34
CA TYR A 229 16.47 -19.78 -48.67
C TYR A 229 16.05 -18.32 -48.81
N GLY A 230 16.70 -17.55 -49.69
CA GLY A 230 16.43 -16.11 -49.85
C GLY A 230 17.11 -15.21 -48.84
N GLN A 231 18.10 -15.72 -48.06
CA GLN A 231 18.84 -14.91 -47.12
C GLN A 231 19.80 -13.91 -47.75
N GLY A 232 20.26 -14.17 -48.97
CA GLY A 232 21.03 -13.23 -49.78
C GLY A 232 20.20 -12.21 -50.57
N SER A 233 18.88 -12.41 -50.60
CA SER A 233 17.95 -11.58 -51.36
C SER A 233 17.31 -10.51 -50.47
N VAL A 234 17.98 -9.35 -50.36
CA VAL A 234 17.46 -8.19 -49.61
C VAL A 234 16.26 -7.60 -50.36
N THR A 235 15.16 -7.32 -49.68
CA THR A 235 13.95 -6.75 -50.26
C THR A 235 14.15 -5.29 -50.66
N GLU A 236 13.66 -4.87 -51.85
CA GLU A 236 13.78 -3.47 -52.35
C GLU A 236 13.08 -2.42 -51.43
N GLU A 237 12.21 -2.86 -50.55
CA GLU A 237 11.46 -2.00 -49.60
C GLU A 237 12.20 -1.75 -48.29
N LEU A 238 13.38 -2.37 -48.08
CA LEU A 238 14.14 -2.24 -46.84
C LEU A 238 14.95 -0.93 -46.87
N SER A 239 14.49 0.06 -46.15
CA SER A 239 15.11 1.37 -46.01
C SER A 239 15.04 1.88 -44.59
N GLY A 240 15.93 2.79 -44.20
CA GLY A 240 15.98 3.34 -42.84
C GLY A 240 16.45 2.33 -41.79
N VAL A 241 17.30 1.36 -42.20
CA VAL A 241 17.82 0.35 -41.27
C VAL A 241 18.87 0.96 -40.36
N THR A 242 18.78 0.68 -39.08
CA THR A 242 19.71 1.13 -38.04
C THR A 242 20.52 -0.01 -37.41
N ALA A 243 20.01 -1.25 -37.48
CA ALA A 243 20.74 -2.43 -37.01
C ALA A 243 20.40 -3.67 -37.87
N ILE A 244 21.36 -4.57 -37.96
CA ILE A 244 21.24 -5.86 -38.68
C ILE A 244 21.81 -6.99 -37.82
N ASP A 245 21.20 -8.19 -37.93
CA ASP A 245 21.83 -9.40 -37.44
C ASP A 245 21.52 -10.60 -38.33
N ALA A 246 22.51 -11.50 -38.48
CA ALA A 246 22.43 -12.67 -39.36
C ALA A 246 22.29 -13.95 -38.51
N GLY A 247 21.15 -14.59 -38.59
CA GLY A 247 20.94 -15.92 -38.03
C GLY A 247 21.58 -17.03 -38.86
N GLY A 248 21.21 -18.29 -38.60
CA GLY A 248 21.78 -19.41 -39.34
C GLY A 248 21.53 -19.32 -40.87
N PHE A 249 20.29 -19.07 -41.30
CA PHE A 249 19.84 -18.97 -42.68
C PHE A 249 18.73 -17.91 -42.86
N HIS A 250 18.64 -16.96 -41.99
CA HIS A 250 17.70 -15.84 -42.03
C HIS A 250 18.38 -14.61 -41.48
N ASN A 251 17.79 -13.47 -41.66
CA ASN A 251 18.31 -12.18 -41.22
C ASN A 251 17.22 -11.39 -40.51
N ILE A 252 17.61 -10.52 -39.63
CA ILE A 252 16.75 -9.54 -39.00
C ILE A 252 17.34 -8.14 -39.19
N ALA A 253 16.49 -7.15 -39.40
CA ALA A 253 16.84 -5.76 -39.49
C ALA A 253 15.88 -4.94 -38.62
N LEU A 254 16.44 -3.95 -37.94
CA LEU A 254 15.71 -2.93 -37.18
C LEU A 254 15.73 -1.62 -37.97
N LYS A 255 14.58 -1.00 -38.14
CA LYS A 255 14.44 0.30 -38.76
C LYS A 255 14.40 1.43 -37.73
N ASP A 256 14.65 2.64 -38.19
CA ASP A 256 14.64 3.88 -37.41
C ASP A 256 13.27 4.20 -36.77
N ASP A 257 12.18 3.64 -37.31
CA ASP A 257 10.82 3.77 -36.80
C ASP A 257 10.45 2.67 -35.77
N GLY A 258 11.39 1.81 -35.38
CA GLY A 258 11.17 0.68 -34.49
C GLY A 258 10.48 -0.53 -35.14
N THR A 259 10.35 -0.53 -36.46
CA THR A 259 9.83 -1.67 -37.23
C THR A 259 10.92 -2.72 -37.42
N VAL A 260 10.54 -4.00 -37.25
CA VAL A 260 11.41 -5.15 -37.47
C VAL A 260 11.08 -5.85 -38.76
N VAL A 261 12.09 -6.17 -39.54
CA VAL A 261 11.98 -6.92 -40.82
C VAL A 261 12.82 -8.18 -40.75
N VAL A 262 12.26 -9.33 -41.13
CA VAL A 262 12.97 -10.61 -41.13
C VAL A 262 12.79 -11.28 -42.50
N TRP A 263 13.89 -11.81 -43.09
CA TRP A 263 13.84 -12.50 -44.36
C TRP A 263 14.78 -13.72 -44.37
N GLY A 264 14.62 -14.59 -45.36
CA GLY A 264 15.34 -15.83 -45.49
C GLY A 264 14.51 -17.03 -45.08
N ARG A 265 15.16 -18.06 -44.49
CA ARG A 265 14.51 -19.31 -44.08
C ARG A 265 13.39 -19.09 -43.07
N ASN A 266 12.23 -19.76 -43.30
CA ASN A 266 11.04 -19.64 -42.43
C ASN A 266 10.41 -20.99 -42.00
N ASN A 267 11.21 -22.08 -41.90
CA ASN A 267 10.68 -23.40 -41.60
C ASN A 267 10.20 -23.56 -40.16
N TYR A 268 10.55 -22.66 -39.28
CA TYR A 268 10.17 -22.62 -37.87
C TYR A 268 9.46 -21.30 -37.52
N GLU A 269 8.91 -20.62 -38.53
CA GLU A 269 8.23 -19.32 -38.37
C GLU A 269 9.14 -18.19 -37.89
N GLN A 270 10.47 -18.35 -38.00
CA GLN A 270 11.44 -17.33 -37.58
C GLN A 270 11.39 -16.04 -38.43
N ALA A 271 10.83 -16.08 -39.67
CA ALA A 271 10.62 -14.89 -40.48
C ALA A 271 9.17 -14.33 -40.33
N ASN A 272 8.34 -14.90 -39.47
CA ASN A 272 7.01 -14.38 -39.18
C ASN A 272 7.12 -13.43 -37.97
N VAL A 273 7.38 -12.17 -38.24
CA VAL A 273 7.39 -11.14 -37.18
C VAL A 273 6.03 -11.12 -36.47
N PRO A 274 5.97 -11.18 -35.12
CA PRO A 274 4.70 -11.17 -34.41
C PRO A 274 3.84 -9.95 -34.71
N ASP A 275 2.51 -10.19 -34.90
CA ASP A 275 1.55 -9.12 -35.14
C ASP A 275 1.57 -8.07 -34.01
N GLY A 276 1.70 -6.80 -34.37
CA GLY A 276 1.70 -5.69 -33.44
C GLY A 276 3.07 -5.40 -32.77
N LEU A 277 4.16 -6.07 -33.16
CA LEU A 277 5.50 -5.71 -32.72
C LEU A 277 5.87 -4.32 -33.26
N SER A 278 6.03 -3.38 -32.38
CA SER A 278 6.41 -1.99 -32.65
C SER A 278 7.25 -1.43 -31.51
N GLY A 279 7.99 -0.34 -31.76
CA GLY A 279 8.84 0.28 -30.76
C GLY A 279 10.07 -0.56 -30.40
N ALA A 280 10.54 -1.43 -31.29
CA ALA A 280 11.77 -2.17 -31.08
C ALA A 280 12.97 -1.21 -31.05
N ILE A 281 13.88 -1.42 -30.08
CA ILE A 281 15.14 -0.66 -29.92
C ILE A 281 16.37 -1.52 -30.14
N ALA A 282 16.25 -2.86 -30.05
CA ALA A 282 17.31 -3.80 -30.39
C ALA A 282 16.70 -5.10 -30.94
N VAL A 283 17.46 -5.78 -31.78
CA VAL A 283 17.09 -7.08 -32.40
C VAL A 283 18.28 -8.01 -32.40
N SER A 284 18.03 -9.32 -32.32
CA SER A 284 19.05 -10.33 -32.55
C SER A 284 18.49 -11.61 -33.19
N ALA A 285 19.26 -12.29 -33.98
CA ALA A 285 18.92 -13.50 -34.69
C ALA A 285 19.80 -14.69 -34.25
N GLY A 286 19.18 -15.65 -33.61
CA GLY A 286 19.83 -16.97 -33.39
C GLY A 286 19.79 -17.83 -34.66
N THR A 287 20.12 -19.10 -34.56
CA THR A 287 20.11 -19.98 -35.72
C THR A 287 18.73 -20.13 -36.37
N VAL A 288 17.68 -20.22 -35.60
CA VAL A 288 16.30 -20.52 -36.02
C VAL A 288 15.24 -19.80 -35.19
N HIS A 289 15.61 -18.74 -34.53
CA HIS A 289 14.72 -17.87 -33.71
C HIS A 289 15.18 -16.42 -33.82
N CYS A 290 14.34 -15.52 -33.44
CA CYS A 290 14.61 -14.09 -33.33
C CYS A 290 14.16 -13.55 -31.99
N ILE A 291 14.78 -12.45 -31.57
CA ILE A 291 14.41 -11.70 -30.38
C ILE A 291 14.44 -10.21 -30.72
N ALA A 292 13.46 -9.49 -30.21
CA ALA A 292 13.44 -8.02 -30.22
C ALA A 292 13.25 -7.49 -28.80
N LEU A 293 13.91 -6.41 -28.48
CA LEU A 293 13.72 -5.61 -27.29
C LEU A 293 12.97 -4.35 -27.67
N LYS A 294 11.88 -4.05 -26.96
CA LYS A 294 11.08 -2.85 -27.13
C LYS A 294 11.57 -1.72 -26.19
N ASP A 295 11.17 -0.50 -26.52
CA ASP A 295 11.44 0.71 -25.74
C ASP A 295 10.81 0.71 -24.34
N ASP A 296 9.77 -0.12 -24.14
CA ASP A 296 9.17 -0.38 -22.82
C ASP A 296 9.89 -1.48 -22.01
N GLY A 297 11.03 -1.99 -22.51
CA GLY A 297 11.84 -3.04 -21.89
C GLY A 297 11.28 -4.46 -22.05
N ILE A 298 10.17 -4.63 -22.76
CA ILE A 298 9.61 -5.95 -23.04
C ILE A 298 10.42 -6.60 -24.18
N MET A 299 10.84 -7.83 -23.94
CA MET A 299 11.42 -8.68 -25.00
C MET A 299 10.35 -9.53 -25.64
N VAL A 300 10.46 -9.68 -26.96
CA VAL A 300 9.59 -10.53 -27.78
C VAL A 300 10.45 -11.52 -28.55
N GLY A 301 10.24 -12.82 -28.28
CA GLY A 301 10.93 -13.89 -29.00
C GLY A 301 9.98 -14.67 -29.90
N TRP A 302 10.45 -15.13 -31.07
CA TRP A 302 9.67 -15.98 -31.97
C TRP A 302 10.56 -16.93 -32.79
N GLY A 303 9.94 -17.85 -33.51
CA GLY A 303 10.60 -18.92 -34.21
C GLY A 303 10.67 -20.20 -33.41
N ARG A 304 11.73 -20.99 -33.58
CA ARG A 304 11.87 -22.27 -32.85
C ARG A 304 12.12 -22.07 -31.37
N ASN A 305 11.36 -22.81 -30.54
CA ASN A 305 11.41 -22.68 -29.07
C ASN A 305 11.53 -24.02 -28.32
N ASN A 306 12.33 -24.95 -28.81
CA ASN A 306 12.47 -26.28 -28.18
C ASN A 306 13.32 -26.30 -26.90
N TYR A 307 14.01 -25.21 -26.61
CA TYR A 307 14.91 -25.03 -25.48
C TYR A 307 14.64 -23.70 -24.77
N ASP A 308 13.41 -23.19 -24.90
CA ASP A 308 12.95 -21.93 -24.30
C ASP A 308 13.73 -20.70 -24.78
N GLN A 309 14.42 -20.82 -25.94
CA GLN A 309 15.22 -19.74 -26.50
C GLN A 309 14.39 -18.61 -27.12
N ALA A 310 13.13 -18.84 -27.47
CA ALA A 310 12.22 -17.79 -27.92
C ALA A 310 11.28 -17.31 -26.83
N ASP A 311 11.47 -17.73 -25.59
CA ASP A 311 10.72 -17.20 -24.46
C ASP A 311 11.20 -15.77 -24.16
N ALA A 312 10.25 -14.89 -23.98
CA ALA A 312 10.53 -13.53 -23.55
C ALA A 312 10.94 -13.52 -22.07
N LEU A 313 12.03 -12.84 -21.72
CA LEU A 313 12.27 -12.46 -20.34
C LEU A 313 11.35 -11.27 -20.01
N ILE A 314 10.55 -11.41 -18.99
CA ILE A 314 9.68 -10.34 -18.47
C ILE A 314 10.38 -9.71 -17.28
N GLY A 315 10.31 -8.38 -17.12
CA GLY A 315 10.77 -7.69 -15.91
C GLY A 315 12.20 -7.15 -15.96
N LEU A 316 12.63 -6.67 -17.14
CA LEU A 316 13.94 -6.02 -17.28
C LEU A 316 13.93 -4.53 -16.92
N ASN A 317 12.75 -3.92 -16.83
CA ASN A 317 12.55 -2.59 -16.24
C ASN A 317 12.24 -2.72 -14.75
N PRO A 318 12.36 -1.64 -13.97
CA PRO A 318 11.86 -1.64 -12.59
C PRO A 318 10.44 -2.19 -12.54
N ALA A 319 10.18 -3.10 -11.61
CA ALA A 319 8.91 -3.79 -11.55
C ALA A 319 7.74 -2.81 -11.35
N ASP A 320 6.71 -2.91 -12.18
CA ASP A 320 5.43 -2.25 -11.95
C ASP A 320 4.54 -3.21 -11.15
N LEU A 321 4.51 -3.00 -9.85
CA LEU A 321 3.74 -3.79 -8.88
C LEU A 321 2.59 -2.97 -8.29
N ARG A 322 2.12 -1.95 -9.01
CA ARG A 322 0.96 -1.16 -8.60
C ARG A 322 -0.27 -2.05 -8.49
N GLU A 323 -0.98 -1.90 -7.37
CA GLU A 323 -2.19 -2.69 -7.07
C GLU A 323 -1.93 -4.21 -6.92
N ALA A 324 -0.65 -4.63 -6.87
CA ALA A 324 -0.27 -6.03 -6.71
C ALA A 324 -0.63 -6.57 -5.32
N ASP A 325 -1.01 -7.84 -5.23
CA ASP A 325 -1.17 -8.56 -3.96
C ASP A 325 0.17 -9.18 -3.53
N LEU A 326 0.87 -8.50 -2.61
CA LEU A 326 2.14 -8.91 -2.04
C LEU A 326 2.00 -9.38 -0.59
N ARG A 327 0.78 -9.72 -0.16
CA ARG A 327 0.54 -10.17 1.22
C ARG A 327 1.36 -11.40 1.57
N GLY A 328 2.14 -11.29 2.65
CA GLY A 328 3.02 -12.35 3.12
C GLY A 328 4.25 -12.59 2.25
N ALA A 329 4.55 -11.70 1.30
CA ALA A 329 5.77 -11.79 0.51
C ALA A 329 7.01 -11.56 1.38
N ASP A 330 8.09 -12.29 1.09
CA ASP A 330 9.41 -12.05 1.65
C ASP A 330 10.22 -11.17 0.69
N LEU A 331 10.36 -9.90 1.07
CA LEU A 331 11.15 -8.89 0.34
C LEU A 331 12.51 -8.63 0.99
N SER A 332 13.00 -9.55 1.84
CA SER A 332 14.29 -9.40 2.51
C SER A 332 15.44 -9.35 1.50
N GLY A 333 16.27 -8.30 1.57
CA GLY A 333 17.40 -8.08 0.68
C GLY A 333 17.04 -7.79 -0.79
N VAL A 334 15.77 -7.49 -1.08
CA VAL A 334 15.31 -7.14 -2.43
C VAL A 334 15.79 -5.76 -2.83
N ASN A 335 16.21 -5.59 -4.07
CA ASN A 335 16.48 -4.26 -4.63
C ASN A 335 15.18 -3.68 -5.22
N LEU A 336 14.69 -2.60 -4.60
CA LEU A 336 13.46 -1.91 -5.00
C LEU A 336 13.70 -0.60 -5.77
N SER A 337 14.91 -0.33 -6.26
CA SER A 337 15.19 0.93 -6.99
C SER A 337 14.21 1.12 -8.16
N GLY A 338 13.47 2.23 -8.16
CA GLY A 338 12.52 2.58 -9.22
C GLY A 338 11.24 1.73 -9.29
N VAL A 339 11.06 0.73 -8.41
CA VAL A 339 9.86 -0.12 -8.37
C VAL A 339 8.64 0.70 -7.97
N GLN A 340 7.53 0.52 -8.69
CA GLN A 340 6.25 1.16 -8.39
C GLN A 340 5.39 0.22 -7.54
N LEU A 341 5.04 0.66 -6.33
CA LEU A 341 4.26 -0.10 -5.34
C LEU A 341 2.98 0.62 -4.89
N ASP A 342 2.62 1.76 -5.49
CA ASP A 342 1.42 2.48 -5.06
C ASP A 342 0.17 1.60 -5.15
N LYS A 343 -0.62 1.58 -4.06
CA LYS A 343 -1.79 0.73 -3.85
C LYS A 343 -1.52 -0.79 -3.80
N ALA A 344 -0.26 -1.25 -3.84
CA ALA A 344 0.04 -2.65 -3.57
C ALA A 344 -0.41 -3.04 -2.15
N ASP A 345 -0.90 -4.26 -2.00
CA ASP A 345 -1.22 -4.81 -0.67
C ASP A 345 0.03 -5.48 -0.08
N LEU A 346 0.66 -4.79 0.87
CA LEU A 346 1.86 -5.24 1.57
C LEU A 346 1.57 -5.88 2.94
N GLY A 347 0.33 -6.25 3.22
CA GLY A 347 -0.03 -6.89 4.48
C GLY A 347 0.81 -8.14 4.78
N ARG A 348 1.40 -8.24 5.96
CA ARG A 348 2.30 -9.32 6.40
C ARG A 348 3.57 -9.46 5.56
N VAL A 349 3.97 -8.43 4.83
CA VAL A 349 5.24 -8.45 4.11
C VAL A 349 6.39 -8.56 5.11
N MET A 350 7.28 -9.51 4.86
CA MET A 350 8.57 -9.61 5.56
C MET A 350 9.60 -8.78 4.82
N SER A 351 10.41 -8.04 5.55
CA SER A 351 11.41 -7.15 4.96
C SER A 351 12.63 -7.04 5.86
N GLY A 352 13.71 -6.50 5.32
CA GLY A 352 14.98 -6.28 6.01
C GLY A 352 16.13 -6.31 5.01
N GLY A 353 17.04 -5.34 5.09
CA GLY A 353 18.13 -5.24 4.13
C GLY A 353 17.69 -4.90 2.71
N ILE A 354 16.49 -4.32 2.53
CA ILE A 354 16.04 -3.82 1.22
C ILE A 354 17.02 -2.78 0.73
N GLU A 355 17.45 -2.91 -0.53
CA GLU A 355 18.31 -1.98 -1.22
C GLU A 355 17.52 -1.06 -2.15
N GLY A 356 18.04 0.13 -2.41
CA GLY A 356 17.44 1.10 -3.31
C GLY A 356 16.21 1.82 -2.75
N ILE A 357 15.68 2.73 -3.54
CA ILE A 357 14.48 3.53 -3.19
C ILE A 357 13.41 3.24 -4.23
N PRO A 358 12.23 2.73 -3.85
CA PRO A 358 11.12 2.55 -4.77
C PRO A 358 10.63 3.91 -5.30
N GLU A 359 10.11 3.94 -6.51
CA GLU A 359 9.51 5.15 -7.10
C GLU A 359 8.26 5.57 -6.33
N SER A 360 7.48 4.60 -5.87
CA SER A 360 6.28 4.84 -5.08
C SER A 360 6.06 3.74 -4.05
N LEU A 361 5.42 4.10 -2.94
CA LEU A 361 4.95 3.17 -1.91
C LEU A 361 3.43 3.33 -1.71
N PRO A 362 2.74 2.31 -1.20
CA PRO A 362 1.35 2.47 -0.80
C PRO A 362 1.21 3.55 0.28
N LYS A 363 0.02 4.13 0.35
CA LYS A 363 -0.29 5.11 1.38
C LYS A 363 -0.03 4.54 2.78
N ASP A 364 0.54 5.36 3.65
CA ASP A 364 0.86 5.03 5.04
C ASP A 364 2.02 4.01 5.21
N TRP A 365 2.79 3.72 4.13
CA TRP A 365 3.99 2.89 4.17
C TRP A 365 5.25 3.72 4.00
N VAL A 366 6.32 3.33 4.68
CA VAL A 366 7.65 3.93 4.55
C VAL A 366 8.72 2.86 4.42
N LEU A 367 9.82 3.18 3.72
CA LEU A 367 11.03 2.39 3.71
C LEU A 367 12.06 3.08 4.60
N SER A 368 12.50 2.44 5.67
CA SER A 368 13.50 2.96 6.59
C SER A 368 14.47 1.88 7.03
N ASN A 369 15.78 2.14 6.95
CA ASN A 369 16.87 1.20 7.26
C ASN A 369 16.70 -0.19 6.60
N GLY A 370 16.15 -0.22 5.37
CA GLY A 370 15.90 -1.47 4.66
C GLY A 370 14.67 -2.23 5.12
N TYR A 371 13.79 -1.64 5.95
CA TYR A 371 12.51 -2.21 6.36
C TYR A 371 11.34 -1.45 5.75
N LEU A 372 10.37 -2.17 5.22
CA LEU A 372 9.04 -1.66 4.88
C LEU A 372 8.19 -1.63 6.14
N ILE A 373 7.83 -0.44 6.57
CA ILE A 373 7.08 -0.21 7.81
C ILE A 373 5.72 0.40 7.44
N GLY A 374 4.66 -0.26 7.86
CA GLY A 374 3.29 0.18 7.55
C GLY A 374 2.23 -0.74 8.14
N PRO A 375 0.95 -0.53 7.81
CA PRO A 375 -0.14 -1.33 8.34
C PRO A 375 -0.01 -2.82 8.00
N GLY A 376 0.03 -3.66 9.04
CA GLY A 376 0.14 -5.10 8.88
C GLY A 376 1.52 -5.64 8.51
N ALA A 377 2.59 -4.83 8.52
CA ALA A 377 3.95 -5.29 8.25
C ALA A 377 4.38 -6.42 9.21
N ASP A 378 5.22 -7.33 8.75
CA ASP A 378 5.91 -8.30 9.60
C ASP A 378 7.32 -7.78 9.92
N LEU A 379 7.52 -7.31 11.14
CA LEU A 379 8.78 -6.78 11.67
C LEU A 379 9.45 -7.73 12.67
N ALA A 380 9.14 -9.03 12.61
CA ALA A 380 9.77 -10.01 13.48
C ALA A 380 11.30 -10.05 13.28
N GLY A 381 12.05 -9.88 14.38
CA GLY A 381 13.51 -9.85 14.35
C GLY A 381 14.14 -8.58 13.80
N ALA A 382 13.37 -7.56 13.49
CA ALA A 382 13.87 -6.31 12.92
C ALA A 382 14.81 -5.55 13.89
N ASP A 383 15.85 -4.91 13.33
CA ASP A 383 16.65 -3.92 14.04
C ASP A 383 16.10 -2.52 13.78
N LEU A 384 15.39 -1.97 14.78
CA LEU A 384 14.76 -0.66 14.69
C LEU A 384 15.64 0.49 15.18
N SER A 385 16.95 0.26 15.35
CA SER A 385 17.89 1.29 15.85
C SER A 385 17.79 2.59 15.05
N GLY A 386 17.47 3.69 15.74
CA GLY A 386 17.47 5.04 15.16
C GLY A 386 16.39 5.30 14.10
N ILE A 387 15.40 4.44 13.98
CA ILE A 387 14.25 4.66 13.07
C ILE A 387 13.25 5.58 13.77
N ASP A 388 12.87 6.67 13.10
CA ASP A 388 11.74 7.51 13.52
C ASP A 388 10.44 6.93 12.94
N MET A 389 9.54 6.50 13.83
CA MET A 389 8.24 5.93 13.49
C MET A 389 7.07 6.81 13.94
N SER A 390 7.32 8.03 14.46
CA SER A 390 6.30 8.88 15.07
C SER A 390 5.06 9.13 14.19
N GLU A 391 5.28 9.25 12.88
CA GLU A 391 4.22 9.54 11.90
C GLU A 391 3.75 8.27 11.14
N THR A 392 4.30 7.08 11.47
CA THR A 392 3.96 5.85 10.76
C THR A 392 2.72 5.19 11.33
N LYS A 393 1.90 4.62 10.46
CA LYS A 393 0.78 3.78 10.87
C LYS A 393 1.21 2.33 10.89
N ILE A 394 1.17 1.72 12.08
CA ILE A 394 1.59 0.33 12.26
C ILE A 394 0.49 -0.57 12.84
N SER A 395 -0.77 -0.21 12.61
CA SER A 395 -1.90 -1.07 12.98
C SER A 395 -1.79 -2.45 12.34
N GLY A 396 -2.05 -3.50 13.09
CA GLY A 396 -1.96 -4.87 12.59
C GLY A 396 -0.52 -5.39 12.40
N VAL A 397 0.50 -4.64 12.85
CA VAL A 397 1.89 -5.08 12.74
C VAL A 397 2.11 -6.38 13.51
N ARG A 398 2.84 -7.30 12.91
CA ARG A 398 3.40 -8.48 13.57
C ARG A 398 4.83 -8.17 14.01
N SER A 399 5.21 -8.58 15.20
CA SER A 399 6.54 -8.33 15.73
C SER A 399 6.96 -9.44 16.69
N GLY A 400 8.20 -9.38 17.15
CA GLY A 400 8.80 -10.30 18.12
C GLY A 400 10.29 -10.40 17.86
N GLY A 401 11.10 -10.42 18.92
CA GLY A 401 12.55 -10.43 18.79
C GLY A 401 13.15 -9.14 18.21
N ILE A 402 12.40 -8.03 18.23
CA ILE A 402 12.91 -6.72 17.83
C ILE A 402 14.16 -6.37 18.63
N THR A 403 15.15 -5.87 17.94
CA THR A 403 16.42 -5.38 18.50
C THR A 403 16.59 -3.89 18.25
N GLY A 404 17.49 -3.26 19.00
CA GLY A 404 17.71 -1.83 18.93
C GLY A 404 16.59 -1.00 19.56
N SER A 405 16.77 0.31 19.54
CA SER A 405 15.78 1.27 20.02
C SER A 405 15.45 2.24 18.90
N PRO A 406 14.20 2.37 18.49
CA PRO A 406 13.78 3.41 17.54
C PRO A 406 14.01 4.80 18.15
N GLU A 407 14.16 5.81 17.31
CA GLU A 407 14.24 7.20 17.75
C GLU A 407 12.91 7.64 18.37
N SER A 408 11.80 7.23 17.76
CA SER A 408 10.44 7.48 18.23
C SER A 408 9.49 6.38 17.78
N LEU A 409 8.38 6.23 18.49
CA LEU A 409 7.24 5.36 18.15
C LEU A 409 5.97 6.22 17.96
N PRO A 410 4.96 5.73 17.25
CA PRO A 410 3.66 6.36 17.21
C PRO A 410 3.05 6.45 18.61
N ASP A 411 2.13 7.40 18.81
CA ASP A 411 1.39 7.52 20.06
C ASP A 411 0.72 6.19 20.44
N GLN A 412 0.75 5.84 21.74
CA GLN A 412 0.20 4.62 22.33
C GLN A 412 0.95 3.31 21.96
N TRP A 413 2.08 3.39 21.27
CA TRP A 413 2.90 2.21 20.96
C TRP A 413 4.15 2.14 21.83
N PHE A 414 4.51 0.92 22.19
CA PHE A 414 5.65 0.62 23.08
C PHE A 414 6.43 -0.58 22.54
N ILE A 415 7.69 -0.72 22.96
CA ILE A 415 8.42 -1.98 22.78
C ILE A 415 8.54 -2.65 24.15
N VAL A 416 7.95 -3.83 24.27
CA VAL A 416 8.00 -4.64 25.48
C VAL A 416 8.46 -6.05 25.10
N ASN A 417 9.52 -6.53 25.71
CA ASN A 417 10.13 -7.85 25.48
C ASN A 417 10.42 -8.16 23.99
N GLY A 418 10.76 -7.12 23.20
CA GLY A 418 11.01 -7.25 21.77
C GLY A 418 9.75 -7.33 20.90
N TYR A 419 8.60 -6.97 21.44
CA TYR A 419 7.34 -6.82 20.71
C TYR A 419 6.94 -5.36 20.60
N LEU A 420 6.40 -4.94 19.46
CA LEU A 420 5.65 -3.70 19.29
C LEU A 420 4.25 -3.91 19.85
N VAL A 421 3.93 -3.21 20.92
CA VAL A 421 2.69 -3.35 21.68
C VAL A 421 1.86 -2.09 21.50
N GLY A 422 0.62 -2.24 21.11
CA GLY A 422 -0.32 -1.15 20.85
C GLY A 422 -1.60 -1.63 20.17
N PRO A 423 -2.50 -0.71 19.79
CA PRO A 423 -3.78 -1.05 19.19
C PRO A 423 -3.65 -1.89 17.91
N SER A 424 -4.46 -2.94 17.81
CA SER A 424 -4.49 -3.88 16.68
C SER A 424 -3.20 -4.67 16.43
N ALA A 425 -2.22 -4.66 17.34
CA ALA A 425 -0.98 -5.42 17.21
C ALA A 425 -1.25 -6.93 17.08
N LYS A 426 -0.40 -7.63 16.31
CA LYS A 426 -0.41 -9.08 16.17
C LYS A 426 0.63 -9.69 17.14
N LEU A 427 0.16 -10.17 18.28
CA LEU A 427 0.96 -10.58 19.42
C LEU A 427 0.75 -12.06 19.77
N GLU A 428 0.37 -12.88 18.79
CA GLU A 428 0.12 -14.30 18.99
C GLU A 428 1.33 -14.99 19.63
N SER A 429 1.08 -15.68 20.72
CA SER A 429 2.10 -16.39 21.52
C SER A 429 3.22 -15.51 22.10
N ALA A 430 2.97 -14.20 22.25
CA ALA A 430 3.95 -13.28 22.83
C ALA A 430 4.16 -13.56 24.33
N ASP A 431 5.41 -13.49 24.79
CA ASP A 431 5.77 -13.63 26.20
C ASP A 431 5.87 -12.25 26.88
N PHE A 432 4.87 -11.93 27.66
CA PHE A 432 4.80 -10.73 28.51
C PHE A 432 4.89 -11.05 30.01
N SER A 433 5.33 -12.26 30.36
CA SER A 433 5.39 -12.70 31.74
C SER A 433 6.21 -11.74 32.63
N GLY A 434 5.58 -11.28 33.72
CA GLY A 434 6.19 -10.35 34.69
C GLY A 434 6.53 -8.97 34.14
N LYS A 435 5.94 -8.54 33.01
CA LYS A 435 6.18 -7.21 32.40
C LYS A 435 5.22 -6.16 32.95
N ASP A 436 5.70 -4.91 32.96
CA ASP A 436 4.90 -3.72 33.20
C ASP A 436 4.23 -3.29 31.90
N LEU A 437 2.90 -3.39 31.87
CA LEU A 437 2.02 -3.06 30.74
C LEU A 437 0.87 -2.16 31.23
N ALA A 438 1.08 -1.48 32.35
CA ALA A 438 0.06 -0.60 32.93
C ALA A 438 -0.34 0.51 31.95
N GLY A 439 -1.64 0.66 31.72
CA GLY A 439 -2.21 1.67 30.83
C GLY A 439 -1.99 1.42 29.33
N VAL A 440 -1.47 0.26 28.94
CA VAL A 440 -1.28 -0.08 27.52
C VAL A 440 -2.64 -0.31 26.85
N ASP A 441 -2.80 0.23 25.65
CA ASP A 441 -3.95 0.01 24.79
C ASP A 441 -3.69 -1.21 23.88
N PHE A 442 -4.42 -2.30 24.11
CA PHE A 442 -4.43 -3.52 23.29
C PHE A 442 -5.71 -3.61 22.42
N SER A 443 -6.48 -2.54 22.29
CA SER A 443 -7.75 -2.58 21.55
C SER A 443 -7.57 -3.24 20.18
N SER A 444 -8.45 -4.20 19.86
CA SER A 444 -8.43 -4.99 18.63
C SER A 444 -7.13 -5.79 18.40
N ALA A 445 -6.26 -5.95 19.40
CA ALA A 445 -5.06 -6.76 19.28
C ALA A 445 -5.39 -8.27 19.22
N ASP A 446 -4.54 -9.01 18.56
CA ASP A 446 -4.56 -10.48 18.54
C ASP A 446 -3.58 -11.00 19.59
N LEU A 447 -4.13 -11.53 20.68
CA LEU A 447 -3.37 -12.03 21.82
C LEU A 447 -3.43 -13.56 21.94
N GLU A 448 -3.83 -14.28 20.86
CA GLU A 448 -3.95 -15.74 20.90
C GLU A 448 -2.69 -16.40 21.47
N GLY A 449 -2.86 -17.12 22.59
CA GLY A 449 -1.79 -17.85 23.27
C GLY A 449 -0.72 -16.98 23.94
N ALA A 450 -0.92 -15.67 24.07
CA ALA A 450 0.03 -14.78 24.75
C ALA A 450 0.10 -15.07 26.27
N ASP A 451 1.28 -14.98 26.85
CA ASP A 451 1.53 -15.22 28.29
C ASP A 451 1.74 -13.91 29.05
N PHE A 452 0.75 -13.52 29.86
CA PHE A 452 0.79 -12.38 30.78
C PHE A 452 1.01 -12.80 32.23
N SER A 453 1.50 -14.01 32.50
CA SER A 453 1.69 -14.52 33.88
C SER A 453 2.46 -13.53 34.76
N GLY A 454 1.83 -13.04 35.82
CA GLY A 454 2.44 -12.07 36.75
C GLY A 454 2.73 -10.70 36.18
N ALA A 455 2.22 -10.35 34.99
CA ALA A 455 2.32 -9.02 34.40
C ALA A 455 1.44 -7.99 35.14
N ASP A 456 1.79 -6.71 35.04
CA ASP A 456 0.96 -5.58 35.47
C ASP A 456 0.19 -5.02 34.30
N LEU A 457 -1.13 -5.22 34.26
CA LEU A 457 -2.07 -4.69 33.25
C LEU A 457 -2.97 -3.60 33.84
N THR A 458 -2.56 -2.98 34.96
CA THR A 458 -3.35 -1.95 35.65
C THR A 458 -3.79 -0.85 34.69
N GLY A 459 -5.11 -0.67 34.52
CA GLY A 459 -5.69 0.37 33.66
C GLY A 459 -5.50 0.16 32.18
N SER A 460 -5.05 -1.01 31.72
CA SER A 460 -4.93 -1.34 30.29
C SER A 460 -6.30 -1.50 29.63
N VAL A 461 -6.32 -1.43 28.29
CA VAL A 461 -7.52 -1.58 27.47
C VAL A 461 -7.43 -2.85 26.65
N LEU A 462 -8.42 -3.74 26.76
CA LEU A 462 -8.52 -5.03 26.09
C LEU A 462 -9.79 -5.14 25.22
N THR A 463 -10.33 -4.03 24.77
CA THR A 463 -11.55 -4.01 23.95
C THR A 463 -11.30 -4.67 22.57
N GLU A 464 -12.25 -5.53 22.13
CA GLU A 464 -12.18 -6.22 20.83
C GLU A 464 -10.95 -7.15 20.64
N THR A 465 -10.29 -7.57 21.73
CA THR A 465 -9.11 -8.45 21.63
C THR A 465 -9.50 -9.92 21.44
N ASP A 466 -8.63 -10.69 20.75
CA ASP A 466 -8.71 -12.17 20.77
C ASP A 466 -7.85 -12.72 21.91
N LEU A 467 -8.51 -13.36 22.85
CA LEU A 467 -7.91 -13.93 24.06
C LEU A 467 -7.79 -15.45 24.03
N SER A 468 -7.98 -16.07 22.87
CA SER A 468 -7.92 -17.54 22.72
C SER A 468 -6.61 -18.09 23.29
N GLY A 469 -6.71 -18.94 24.33
CA GLY A 469 -5.54 -19.59 24.94
C GLY A 469 -4.57 -18.65 25.70
N THR A 470 -4.93 -17.38 25.91
CA THR A 470 -4.12 -16.41 26.66
C THR A 470 -3.98 -16.82 28.14
N ILE A 471 -2.82 -16.58 28.74
CA ILE A 471 -2.52 -16.94 30.13
C ILE A 471 -2.40 -15.68 30.98
N PHE A 472 -3.30 -15.48 31.96
CA PHE A 472 -3.30 -14.38 32.93
C PHE A 472 -3.02 -14.86 34.39
N ALA A 473 -2.22 -15.91 34.54
CA ALA A 473 -1.92 -16.44 35.88
C ALA A 473 -1.21 -15.42 36.78
N GLY A 474 -1.90 -14.92 37.80
CA GLY A 474 -1.34 -13.94 38.73
C GLY A 474 -1.11 -12.54 38.15
N THR A 475 -1.72 -12.23 37.01
CA THR A 475 -1.72 -10.90 36.38
C THR A 475 -2.51 -9.90 37.23
N ASP A 476 -2.01 -8.68 37.36
CA ASP A 476 -2.77 -7.56 37.96
C ASP A 476 -3.67 -6.94 36.89
N LEU A 477 -4.97 -7.14 37.01
CA LEU A 477 -6.01 -6.61 36.13
C LEU A 477 -6.75 -5.42 36.73
N THR A 478 -6.17 -4.75 37.73
CA THR A 478 -6.80 -3.60 38.43
C THR A 478 -7.18 -2.50 37.42
N GLY A 479 -8.47 -2.16 37.33
CA GLY A 479 -8.95 -1.09 36.48
C GLY A 479 -8.88 -1.39 34.99
N VAL A 480 -8.73 -2.66 34.57
CA VAL A 480 -8.75 -3.05 33.16
C VAL A 480 -10.09 -2.70 32.51
N THR A 481 -10.03 -2.13 31.31
CA THR A 481 -11.20 -1.86 30.49
C THR A 481 -11.30 -2.96 29.43
N SER A 482 -12.51 -3.51 29.26
CA SER A 482 -12.75 -4.57 28.27
C SER A 482 -14.14 -4.44 27.66
N GLY A 483 -14.31 -5.06 26.49
CA GLY A 483 -15.58 -5.13 25.77
C GLY A 483 -15.37 -5.88 24.48
N ASP A 484 -16.36 -6.66 24.06
CA ASP A 484 -16.34 -7.42 22.82
C ASP A 484 -15.08 -8.30 22.64
N VAL A 485 -14.48 -8.75 23.76
CA VAL A 485 -13.35 -9.69 23.67
C VAL A 485 -13.85 -11.03 23.12
N SER A 486 -13.05 -11.64 22.28
CA SER A 486 -13.29 -12.97 21.69
C SER A 486 -12.36 -14.03 22.25
N GLY A 487 -12.69 -15.30 22.02
CA GLY A 487 -11.90 -16.41 22.55
C GLY A 487 -12.04 -16.61 24.06
N ASN A 488 -11.40 -17.65 24.56
CA ASN A 488 -11.34 -17.92 25.97
C ASN A 488 -9.89 -18.00 26.44
N PRO A 489 -9.51 -17.23 27.46
CA PRO A 489 -8.20 -17.38 28.08
C PRO A 489 -8.06 -18.79 28.71
N GLU A 490 -6.84 -19.34 28.68
CA GLU A 490 -6.54 -20.63 29.30
C GLU A 490 -6.56 -20.51 30.81
N VAL A 491 -6.04 -19.41 31.35
CA VAL A 491 -5.96 -19.15 32.80
C VAL A 491 -6.29 -17.67 33.08
N LEU A 492 -7.14 -17.45 34.07
CA LEU A 492 -7.45 -16.14 34.63
C LEU A 492 -6.95 -16.02 36.08
N PRO A 493 -6.70 -14.81 36.59
CA PRO A 493 -6.46 -14.62 38.02
C PRO A 493 -7.65 -15.05 38.88
N GLU A 494 -7.41 -15.38 40.16
CA GLU A 494 -8.48 -15.72 41.08
C GLU A 494 -9.47 -14.57 41.23
N GLY A 495 -10.76 -14.86 41.13
CA GLY A 495 -11.85 -13.88 41.26
C GLY A 495 -12.21 -13.14 39.96
N TRP A 496 -11.57 -13.48 38.83
CA TRP A 496 -11.90 -12.92 37.53
C TRP A 496 -12.56 -13.95 36.59
N LYS A 497 -13.51 -13.49 35.78
CA LYS A 497 -14.16 -14.27 34.72
C LYS A 497 -14.28 -13.41 33.46
N VAL A 498 -14.33 -14.03 32.29
CA VAL A 498 -14.80 -13.39 31.07
C VAL A 498 -16.26 -13.79 30.83
N VAL A 499 -17.14 -12.82 30.80
CA VAL A 499 -18.58 -13.02 30.62
C VAL A 499 -19.09 -12.01 29.57
N ASN A 500 -19.83 -12.49 28.57
CA ASN A 500 -20.38 -11.66 27.50
C ASN A 500 -19.35 -10.74 26.85
N GLY A 501 -18.10 -11.21 26.69
CA GLY A 501 -17.03 -10.38 26.11
C GLY A 501 -16.41 -9.34 27.03
N HIS A 502 -16.66 -9.42 28.35
CA HIS A 502 -16.11 -8.51 29.36
C HIS A 502 -15.33 -9.25 30.43
N PHE A 503 -14.22 -8.67 30.87
CA PHE A 503 -13.55 -9.10 32.11
C PHE A 503 -14.34 -8.62 33.31
N LEU A 504 -14.85 -9.53 34.12
CA LEU A 504 -15.55 -9.27 35.37
C LEU A 504 -14.67 -9.63 36.55
N GLY A 505 -14.48 -8.69 37.48
CA GLY A 505 -13.68 -8.85 38.67
C GLY A 505 -13.71 -7.61 39.55
N PRO A 506 -12.96 -7.59 40.67
CA PRO A 506 -13.13 -6.61 41.76
C PRO A 506 -13.04 -5.13 41.32
N THR A 507 -12.24 -4.83 40.31
CA THR A 507 -11.92 -3.46 39.88
C THR A 507 -12.15 -3.25 38.38
N ALA A 508 -12.89 -4.14 37.73
CA ALA A 508 -13.16 -4.11 36.29
C ALA A 508 -13.84 -2.80 35.88
N VAL A 509 -13.48 -2.29 34.70
CA VAL A 509 -14.19 -1.18 34.05
C VAL A 509 -15.04 -1.74 32.93
N ILE A 510 -16.33 -1.86 33.20
CA ILE A 510 -17.33 -2.48 32.33
C ILE A 510 -18.46 -1.51 31.99
N GLU A 511 -18.13 -0.24 31.86
CA GLU A 511 -19.09 0.81 31.53
C GLU A 511 -19.76 0.53 30.19
N GLY A 512 -21.10 0.55 30.15
CA GLY A 512 -21.87 0.27 28.93
C GLY A 512 -21.99 -1.22 28.56
N ALA A 513 -21.48 -2.14 29.35
CA ALA A 513 -21.55 -3.58 29.07
C ALA A 513 -22.98 -4.13 29.07
N ASP A 514 -23.28 -5.07 28.18
CA ASP A 514 -24.49 -5.89 28.21
C ASP A 514 -24.20 -7.20 28.96
N LEU A 515 -24.71 -7.29 30.17
CA LEU A 515 -24.61 -8.46 31.03
C LEU A 515 -25.89 -9.31 31.05
N SER A 516 -26.74 -9.20 30.03
CA SER A 516 -27.95 -10.01 29.93
C SER A 516 -27.63 -11.50 29.87
N GLY A 517 -28.27 -12.30 30.75
CA GLY A 517 -28.01 -13.73 30.91
C GLY A 517 -26.63 -14.09 31.50
N ALA A 518 -25.92 -13.13 32.06
CA ALA A 518 -24.60 -13.36 32.65
C ALA A 518 -24.68 -14.21 33.92
N ASP A 519 -23.77 -15.18 34.09
CA ASP A 519 -23.58 -15.90 35.39
C ASP A 519 -22.54 -15.17 36.23
N LEU A 520 -23.02 -14.54 37.30
CA LEU A 520 -22.21 -13.78 38.25
C LEU A 520 -21.84 -14.60 39.50
N GLU A 521 -22.14 -15.90 39.55
CA GLU A 521 -21.88 -16.74 40.72
C GLU A 521 -20.42 -16.64 41.21
N GLY A 522 -20.26 -16.24 42.47
CA GLY A 522 -18.96 -16.17 43.11
C GLY A 522 -18.02 -15.06 42.65
N LEU A 523 -18.49 -14.09 41.83
CA LEU A 523 -17.71 -12.92 41.42
C LEU A 523 -17.72 -11.85 42.52
N ASP A 524 -16.58 -11.24 42.77
CA ASP A 524 -16.46 -9.99 43.54
C ASP A 524 -16.43 -8.82 42.53
N LEU A 525 -17.40 -7.92 42.61
CA LEU A 525 -17.52 -6.72 41.78
C LEU A 525 -17.49 -5.44 42.63
N SER A 526 -16.98 -5.52 43.87
CA SER A 526 -17.11 -4.47 44.89
C SER A 526 -16.65 -3.07 44.47
N ASP A 527 -15.59 -2.99 43.65
CA ASP A 527 -15.03 -1.72 43.19
C ASP A 527 -15.13 -1.58 41.63
N ALA A 528 -15.93 -2.43 40.97
CA ALA A 528 -16.13 -2.37 39.54
C ALA A 528 -16.87 -1.10 39.10
N LYS A 529 -16.46 -0.52 37.95
CA LYS A 529 -17.15 0.63 37.36
C LYS A 529 -18.19 0.12 36.39
N MET A 530 -19.47 0.34 36.71
CA MET A 530 -20.61 -0.29 36.04
C MET A 530 -21.59 0.73 35.43
N LYS A 531 -21.18 1.97 35.21
CA LYS A 531 -22.06 2.99 34.57
C LYS A 531 -22.53 2.53 33.20
N GLY A 532 -23.82 2.66 32.90
CA GLY A 532 -24.42 2.29 31.61
C GLY A 532 -24.57 0.78 31.42
N VAL A 533 -24.30 -0.05 32.41
CA VAL A 533 -24.48 -1.50 32.28
C VAL A 533 -25.94 -1.83 32.05
N GLN A 534 -26.18 -2.61 30.99
CA GLN A 534 -27.45 -3.28 30.72
C GLN A 534 -27.46 -4.68 31.29
N SER A 535 -28.62 -5.14 31.71
CA SER A 535 -28.74 -6.49 32.27
C SER A 535 -30.18 -7.02 32.17
N GLY A 536 -30.33 -8.32 32.33
CA GLY A 536 -31.61 -9.01 32.36
C GLY A 536 -31.31 -10.51 32.43
N ASP A 537 -32.15 -11.25 33.14
CA ASP A 537 -31.97 -12.70 33.35
C ASP A 537 -30.58 -13.09 33.88
N VAL A 538 -29.95 -12.20 34.66
CA VAL A 538 -28.65 -12.47 35.30
C VAL A 538 -28.83 -13.64 36.27
N GLU A 539 -27.93 -14.60 36.22
CA GLU A 539 -27.90 -15.81 37.07
C GLU A 539 -26.78 -15.74 38.09
N GLY A 540 -26.92 -16.54 39.15
CA GLY A 540 -25.91 -16.64 40.24
C GLY A 540 -25.92 -15.47 41.20
N GLU A 541 -25.29 -15.66 42.36
CA GLU A 541 -25.12 -14.61 43.37
C GLU A 541 -23.65 -14.17 43.42
N PRO A 542 -23.34 -12.90 43.10
CA PRO A 542 -21.98 -12.38 43.28
C PRO A 542 -21.60 -12.29 44.75
N LEU A 543 -20.31 -12.42 45.04
CA LEU A 543 -19.79 -12.24 46.44
C LEU A 543 -20.00 -10.81 46.94
N ALA A 544 -19.82 -9.84 46.05
CA ALA A 544 -20.06 -8.43 46.33
C ALA A 544 -20.42 -7.68 45.06
N LEU A 545 -21.22 -6.63 45.18
CA LEU A 545 -21.51 -5.63 44.15
C LEU A 545 -20.95 -4.27 44.60
N PRO A 546 -20.75 -3.32 43.68
CA PRO A 546 -20.39 -1.95 44.05
C PRO A 546 -21.42 -1.33 45.01
N GLU A 547 -21.01 -0.29 45.74
CA GLU A 547 -21.90 0.42 46.65
C GLU A 547 -23.18 0.87 45.93
N ASN A 548 -24.35 0.61 46.56
CA ASN A 548 -25.68 0.94 46.07
C ASN A 548 -26.15 0.14 44.83
N TRP A 549 -25.44 -0.90 44.42
CA TRP A 549 -25.92 -1.83 43.37
C TRP A 549 -26.61 -3.03 44.02
N ILE A 550 -27.70 -3.48 43.37
CA ILE A 550 -28.52 -4.63 43.84
C ILE A 550 -28.96 -5.46 42.60
N ILE A 551 -29.29 -6.72 42.83
CA ILE A 551 -29.96 -7.57 41.83
C ILE A 551 -31.42 -7.72 42.22
N ILE A 552 -32.35 -7.37 41.32
CA ILE A 552 -33.78 -7.58 41.49
C ILE A 552 -34.32 -8.28 40.24
N ASN A 553 -34.92 -9.45 40.42
CA ASN A 553 -35.49 -10.25 39.33
C ASN A 553 -34.55 -10.47 38.13
N GLY A 554 -33.28 -10.68 38.39
CA GLY A 554 -32.25 -10.87 37.35
C GLY A 554 -31.76 -9.58 36.69
N TYR A 555 -32.08 -8.42 37.23
CA TYR A 555 -31.57 -7.12 36.77
C TYR A 555 -30.61 -6.51 37.77
N LEU A 556 -29.48 -6.02 37.28
CA LEU A 556 -28.52 -5.20 38.02
C LEU A 556 -29.04 -3.75 38.03
N ILE A 557 -29.36 -3.25 39.21
CA ILE A 557 -29.93 -1.92 39.41
C ILE A 557 -29.04 -1.14 40.37
N GLY A 558 -28.61 0.03 39.93
CA GLY A 558 -27.74 0.88 40.73
C GLY A 558 -27.37 2.17 39.97
N PRO A 559 -26.51 3.01 40.57
CA PRO A 559 -26.17 4.31 40.03
C PRO A 559 -25.62 4.23 38.57
N GLY A 560 -26.29 4.92 37.66
CA GLY A 560 -25.90 4.97 36.27
C GLY A 560 -26.25 3.73 35.44
N ALA A 561 -27.01 2.76 35.93
CA ALA A 561 -27.44 1.60 35.18
C ALA A 561 -28.28 2.00 33.94
N ASP A 562 -28.19 1.23 32.87
CA ASP A 562 -29.13 1.33 31.73
C ASP A 562 -30.28 0.33 31.94
N LEU A 563 -31.46 0.86 32.18
CA LEU A 563 -32.70 0.13 32.42
C LEU A 563 -33.62 0.18 31.18
N GLY A 564 -33.08 0.38 29.99
CA GLY A 564 -33.84 0.40 28.73
C GLY A 564 -34.56 -0.91 28.49
N GLY A 565 -35.90 -0.83 28.26
CA GLY A 565 -36.72 -2.00 27.95
C GLY A 565 -37.03 -2.95 29.11
N ILE A 566 -36.59 -2.64 30.32
CA ILE A 566 -36.79 -3.46 31.53
C ILE A 566 -38.30 -3.72 31.78
N ASP A 567 -38.64 -4.92 32.29
CA ASP A 567 -39.98 -5.24 32.83
C ASP A 567 -39.99 -5.07 34.36
N LEU A 568 -40.57 -3.97 34.81
CA LEU A 568 -40.65 -3.61 36.24
C LEU A 568 -41.74 -4.34 36.98
N LYS A 569 -42.49 -5.19 36.32
CA LYS A 569 -43.61 -5.90 36.94
C LYS A 569 -43.14 -6.65 38.19
N ASP A 570 -43.90 -6.44 39.29
CA ASP A 570 -43.69 -7.06 40.61
C ASP A 570 -42.33 -6.73 41.24
N MET A 571 -41.64 -5.67 40.79
CA MET A 571 -40.37 -5.19 41.38
C MET A 571 -40.62 -4.17 42.53
N ASP A 572 -39.94 -4.32 43.65
CA ASP A 572 -39.83 -3.31 44.70
C ASP A 572 -38.50 -2.54 44.54
N LEU A 573 -38.61 -1.31 44.05
CA LEU A 573 -37.45 -0.42 43.84
C LEU A 573 -37.32 0.64 44.94
N SER A 574 -38.12 0.58 46.02
CA SER A 574 -38.11 1.62 47.08
C SER A 574 -36.76 1.84 47.75
N GLY A 575 -35.90 0.82 47.72
CA GLY A 575 -34.55 0.89 48.30
C GLY A 575 -33.44 0.99 47.23
N ALA A 576 -33.77 1.10 45.94
CA ALA A 576 -32.80 1.19 44.89
C ALA A 576 -32.25 2.62 44.74
N ASP A 577 -30.96 2.75 44.50
CA ASP A 577 -30.34 4.00 44.07
C ASP A 577 -30.43 4.14 42.55
N LEU A 578 -31.31 5.00 42.10
CA LEU A 578 -31.56 5.25 40.67
C LEU A 578 -30.80 6.49 40.16
N THR A 579 -29.80 6.96 40.88
CA THR A 579 -29.01 8.13 40.48
C THR A 579 -28.35 7.92 39.13
N GLY A 580 -28.59 8.82 38.17
CA GLY A 580 -27.95 8.81 36.84
C GLY A 580 -28.36 7.65 35.93
N ILE A 581 -29.43 6.91 36.21
CA ILE A 581 -29.89 5.84 35.36
C ILE A 581 -30.36 6.38 33.99
N SER A 582 -30.09 5.63 32.94
CA SER A 582 -30.79 5.76 31.65
C SER A 582 -31.95 4.78 31.59
N SER A 583 -33.02 5.15 30.86
CA SER A 583 -34.18 4.30 30.70
C SER A 583 -34.96 4.68 29.46
N GLY A 584 -35.82 3.77 29.02
CA GLY A 584 -36.73 3.99 27.86
C GLY A 584 -37.43 2.70 27.53
N SER A 585 -38.65 2.78 27.02
CA SER A 585 -39.47 1.59 26.73
C SER A 585 -39.70 0.64 27.91
N VAL A 586 -39.62 1.17 29.12
CA VAL A 586 -39.87 0.42 30.35
C VAL A 586 -41.30 -0.12 30.34
N ARG A 587 -41.46 -1.36 30.78
CA ARG A 587 -42.76 -2.05 30.81
C ARG A 587 -43.14 -2.49 32.24
N GLY A 588 -44.42 -2.79 32.42
CA GLY A 588 -44.93 -3.21 33.74
C GLY A 588 -44.99 -2.07 34.74
N GLU A 589 -45.68 -2.33 35.88
CA GLU A 589 -45.76 -1.39 36.98
C GLU A 589 -45.00 -2.01 38.18
N PRO A 590 -44.05 -1.31 38.77
CA PRO A 590 -43.34 -1.79 39.95
C PRO A 590 -44.26 -1.77 41.19
N LEU A 591 -43.92 -2.54 42.21
CA LEU A 591 -44.63 -2.50 43.50
C LEU A 591 -44.40 -1.17 44.20
N SER A 592 -43.21 -0.61 44.06
CA SER A 592 -42.81 0.69 44.63
C SER A 592 -41.63 1.28 43.88
N LEU A 593 -41.53 2.61 43.88
CA LEU A 593 -40.41 3.40 43.42
C LEU A 593 -39.79 4.21 44.58
N PRO A 594 -38.56 4.68 44.47
CA PRO A 594 -38.00 5.64 45.40
C PRO A 594 -38.81 6.95 45.42
N GLU A 595 -38.66 7.76 46.51
CA GLU A 595 -39.32 9.06 46.64
C GLU A 595 -38.94 9.97 45.45
N ASN A 596 -39.94 10.70 44.88
CA ASN A 596 -39.80 11.58 43.73
C ASN A 596 -39.51 10.89 42.37
N TRP A 597 -39.63 9.56 42.27
CA TRP A 597 -39.52 8.83 41.01
C TRP A 597 -40.89 8.42 40.47
N SER A 598 -41.05 8.46 39.17
CA SER A 598 -42.27 8.04 38.46
C SER A 598 -41.98 7.44 37.12
N ILE A 599 -42.95 6.73 36.53
CA ILE A 599 -42.82 6.25 35.14
C ILE A 599 -43.65 7.13 34.23
N VAL A 600 -42.99 7.73 33.23
CA VAL A 600 -43.66 8.62 32.28
C VAL A 600 -43.29 8.21 30.88
N LYS A 601 -44.26 7.87 30.06
CA LYS A 601 -44.05 7.41 28.64
C LYS A 601 -43.03 6.29 28.51
N GLY A 602 -42.87 5.42 29.49
CA GLY A 602 -41.92 4.33 29.47
C GLY A 602 -40.51 4.75 29.89
N TYR A 603 -40.36 5.92 30.52
CA TYR A 603 -39.09 6.37 31.14
C TYR A 603 -39.27 6.40 32.67
N LEU A 604 -38.22 6.02 33.39
CA LEU A 604 -38.11 6.27 34.81
C LEU A 604 -37.62 7.72 34.96
N VAL A 605 -38.47 8.55 35.53
CA VAL A 605 -38.23 9.99 35.66
C VAL A 605 -38.16 10.36 37.12
N GLY A 606 -37.08 11.01 37.51
CA GLY A 606 -36.80 11.48 38.84
C GLY A 606 -35.50 12.24 38.92
N PRO A 607 -35.07 12.64 40.14
CA PRO A 607 -33.82 13.40 40.31
C PRO A 607 -32.61 12.66 39.74
N THR A 608 -31.75 13.39 39.00
CA THR A 608 -30.51 12.88 38.39
C THR A 608 -30.66 11.85 37.29
N ALA A 609 -31.88 11.51 36.82
CA ALA A 609 -32.09 10.60 35.70
C ALA A 609 -31.38 11.09 34.42
N ASP A 610 -30.85 10.19 33.62
CA ASP A 610 -30.42 10.47 32.23
C ASP A 610 -31.64 10.31 31.32
N LEU A 611 -32.14 11.45 30.84
CA LEU A 611 -33.34 11.52 29.99
C LEU A 611 -33.02 11.97 28.56
N LYS A 612 -31.77 11.87 28.16
CA LYS A 612 -31.29 12.24 26.84
C LYS A 612 -32.22 11.79 25.73
N GLU A 613 -32.50 12.66 24.75
CA GLU A 613 -33.31 12.37 23.57
C GLU A 613 -34.77 11.94 23.87
N ALA A 614 -35.21 11.99 25.13
CA ALA A 614 -36.54 11.56 25.51
C ALA A 614 -37.62 12.47 24.95
N ASN A 615 -38.75 11.87 24.47
CA ASN A 615 -39.88 12.63 23.97
C ASN A 615 -41.01 12.69 25.02
N PHE A 616 -41.07 13.80 25.73
CA PHE A 616 -42.10 14.09 26.73
C PHE A 616 -43.16 15.09 26.23
N SER A 617 -43.32 15.23 24.91
CA SER A 617 -44.36 16.11 24.37
C SER A 617 -45.73 15.80 24.92
N GLU A 618 -46.49 16.86 25.29
CA GLU A 618 -47.87 16.78 25.80
C GLU A 618 -48.00 16.06 27.16
N VAL A 619 -46.93 15.97 27.97
CA VAL A 619 -46.91 15.37 29.31
C VAL A 619 -47.19 16.42 30.38
N ASP A 620 -47.77 16.01 31.51
CA ASP A 620 -47.88 16.81 32.73
C ASP A 620 -46.76 16.44 33.71
N PHE A 621 -45.79 17.35 33.86
CA PHE A 621 -44.69 17.33 34.79
C PHE A 621 -44.84 18.40 35.88
N SER A 622 -46.07 18.87 36.14
CA SER A 622 -46.28 19.87 37.19
C SER A 622 -45.83 19.30 38.57
N GLU A 623 -45.01 20.13 39.26
CA GLU A 623 -44.39 19.81 40.55
C GLU A 623 -43.38 18.66 40.51
N ALA A 624 -42.95 18.15 39.34
CA ALA A 624 -41.96 17.09 39.23
C ALA A 624 -40.56 17.56 39.64
N ASP A 625 -39.83 16.68 40.31
CA ASP A 625 -38.44 16.87 40.64
C ASP A 625 -37.54 16.25 39.55
N LEU A 626 -37.02 17.10 38.68
CA LEU A 626 -36.08 16.80 37.61
C LEU A 626 -34.67 17.37 37.92
N SER A 627 -34.37 17.57 39.20
CA SER A 627 -33.08 18.15 39.60
C SER A 627 -31.92 17.24 39.21
N GLY A 628 -30.86 17.84 38.66
CA GLY A 628 -29.64 17.10 38.28
C GLY A 628 -29.81 16.15 37.07
N THR A 629 -30.96 16.18 36.35
CA THR A 629 -31.18 15.32 35.17
C THR A 629 -30.32 15.73 34.00
N ASP A 630 -29.94 14.79 33.14
CA ASP A 630 -29.42 15.10 31.80
C ASP A 630 -30.61 15.21 30.82
N LEU A 631 -30.78 16.40 30.27
CA LEU A 631 -31.90 16.77 29.38
C LEU A 631 -31.45 17.04 27.94
N GLU A 632 -30.26 16.63 27.54
CA GLU A 632 -29.78 16.86 26.20
C GLU A 632 -30.77 16.33 25.16
N GLU A 633 -31.17 17.18 24.19
CA GLU A 633 -32.11 16.85 23.12
C GLU A 633 -33.53 16.38 23.57
N VAL A 634 -33.91 16.65 24.82
CA VAL A 634 -35.26 16.31 25.32
C VAL A 634 -36.32 17.20 24.66
N ASN A 635 -37.43 16.55 24.25
CA ASN A 635 -38.58 17.25 23.70
C ASN A 635 -39.66 17.47 24.77
N PHE A 636 -39.84 18.71 25.24
CA PHE A 636 -40.90 19.17 26.12
C PHE A 636 -42.02 19.96 25.38
N THR A 637 -42.22 19.75 24.08
CA THR A 637 -43.26 20.44 23.32
C THR A 637 -44.64 20.26 23.97
N LYS A 638 -45.31 21.36 24.31
CA LYS A 638 -46.66 21.40 25.00
C LYS A 638 -46.70 20.69 26.34
N THR A 639 -45.56 20.48 27.01
CA THR A 639 -45.45 19.87 28.32
C THR A 639 -45.82 20.86 29.39
N ASN A 640 -46.55 20.41 30.45
CA ASN A 640 -46.81 21.23 31.62
C ASN A 640 -45.64 21.02 32.63
N LEU A 641 -44.84 22.02 32.86
CA LEU A 641 -43.72 22.04 33.79
C LEU A 641 -43.97 23.05 34.96
N THR A 642 -45.25 23.33 35.26
CA THR A 642 -45.61 24.26 36.33
C THR A 642 -45.01 23.81 37.68
N ASN A 643 -44.20 24.67 38.32
CA ASN A 643 -43.44 24.39 39.54
C ASN A 643 -42.45 23.22 39.48
N ALA A 644 -42.12 22.69 38.30
CA ALA A 644 -41.07 21.66 38.16
C ALA A 644 -39.74 22.18 38.63
N VAL A 645 -38.87 21.27 39.13
CA VAL A 645 -37.54 21.59 39.63
C VAL A 645 -36.49 21.00 38.70
N LEU A 646 -35.75 21.85 38.03
CA LEU A 646 -34.67 21.49 37.12
C LEU A 646 -33.28 21.99 37.62
N THR A 647 -33.16 22.28 38.91
CA THR A 647 -31.90 22.80 39.47
C THR A 647 -30.78 21.75 39.31
N GLY A 648 -29.63 22.17 38.75
CA GLY A 648 -28.49 21.28 38.53
C GLY A 648 -28.63 20.38 37.29
N SER A 649 -29.72 20.48 36.51
CA SER A 649 -29.85 19.73 35.23
C SER A 649 -28.89 20.23 34.20
N THR A 650 -28.45 19.34 33.29
CA THR A 650 -27.56 19.60 32.16
C THR A 650 -28.29 19.48 30.82
N GLY A 651 -27.67 19.89 29.74
CA GLY A 651 -28.23 19.71 28.37
C GLY A 651 -29.37 20.65 28.00
N LEU A 652 -29.78 21.62 28.85
CA LEU A 652 -30.93 22.51 28.60
C LEU A 652 -30.80 23.34 27.32
N ASP A 653 -29.60 23.55 26.82
CA ASP A 653 -29.38 24.33 25.59
C ASP A 653 -29.94 23.65 24.34
N SER A 654 -30.11 22.34 24.37
CA SER A 654 -30.67 21.51 23.28
C SER A 654 -32.13 21.11 23.49
N VAL A 655 -32.76 21.48 24.62
CA VAL A 655 -34.13 21.12 24.97
C VAL A 655 -35.16 21.88 24.12
N GLU A 656 -36.17 21.16 23.61
CA GLU A 656 -37.30 21.74 22.89
C GLU A 656 -38.47 22.08 23.85
N PHE A 657 -38.65 23.37 24.20
CA PHE A 657 -39.74 23.84 25.06
C PHE A 657 -40.93 24.46 24.29
N LYS A 658 -41.14 24.11 23.03
CA LYS A 658 -42.17 24.71 22.21
C LYS A 658 -43.56 24.51 22.85
N ASP A 659 -44.28 25.63 23.07
CA ASP A 659 -45.62 25.67 23.66
C ASP A 659 -45.74 25.03 25.09
N ALA A 660 -44.58 24.83 25.78
CA ALA A 660 -44.57 24.29 27.13
C ALA A 660 -45.09 25.34 28.16
N ILE A 661 -45.70 24.86 29.25
CA ILE A 661 -46.15 25.70 30.38
C ILE A 661 -45.04 25.66 31.45
N LEU A 662 -44.44 26.82 31.71
CA LEU A 662 -43.23 26.95 32.56
C LEU A 662 -43.46 27.79 33.80
N ASP A 663 -44.72 28.00 34.26
CA ASP A 663 -45.04 28.84 35.40
C ASP A 663 -44.43 28.26 36.69
N GLY A 664 -43.61 29.08 37.39
CA GLY A 664 -42.98 28.68 38.64
C GLY A 664 -41.87 27.65 38.54
N ILE A 665 -41.37 27.34 37.31
CA ILE A 665 -40.26 26.43 37.08
C ILE A 665 -39.00 26.89 37.82
N LYS A 666 -38.24 25.94 38.42
CA LYS A 666 -36.94 26.22 39.05
C LYS A 666 -35.82 25.72 38.15
N LEU A 667 -35.10 26.65 37.56
CA LEU A 667 -34.02 26.38 36.62
C LEU A 667 -32.64 26.29 37.32
N PRO A 668 -31.63 25.68 36.67
CA PRO A 668 -30.25 25.73 37.13
C PRO A 668 -29.71 27.16 37.23
N GLU A 669 -28.65 27.33 38.03
CA GLU A 669 -27.95 28.62 38.11
C GLU A 669 -27.47 29.09 36.72
N GLY A 670 -27.78 30.34 36.38
CA GLY A 670 -27.46 30.92 35.07
C GLY A 670 -28.55 30.79 34.01
N TYR A 671 -29.66 30.09 34.29
CA TYR A 671 -30.83 30.03 33.41
C TYR A 671 -32.00 30.82 34.01
N GLU A 672 -32.71 31.51 33.15
CA GLU A 672 -33.88 32.34 33.53
C GLU A 672 -35.07 32.07 32.57
N TYR A 673 -36.26 32.11 33.13
CA TYR A 673 -37.50 32.09 32.34
C TYR A 673 -37.91 33.52 31.95
N ILE A 674 -37.89 33.82 30.63
CA ILE A 674 -38.18 35.16 30.12
C ILE A 674 -39.15 35.03 28.95
N ASN A 675 -40.38 35.59 29.12
CA ASN A 675 -41.38 35.71 28.06
C ASN A 675 -41.71 34.40 27.32
N GLY A 676 -41.81 33.28 28.03
CA GLY A 676 -42.15 32.00 27.41
C GLY A 676 -40.97 31.16 26.97
N TYR A 677 -39.77 31.59 27.28
CA TYR A 677 -38.54 30.87 26.89
C TYR A 677 -37.60 30.67 28.11
N VAL A 678 -36.86 29.58 28.07
CA VAL A 678 -35.74 29.37 29.01
C VAL A 678 -34.48 29.93 28.36
N ALA A 679 -33.85 30.89 28.97
CA ALA A 679 -32.61 31.48 28.52
C ALA A 679 -31.50 31.21 29.52
N GLY A 680 -30.39 30.64 29.13
CA GLY A 680 -29.27 30.27 29.98
C GLY A 680 -28.06 31.19 29.94
N GLY A 681 -27.13 30.99 30.83
CA GLY A 681 -25.99 31.79 31.28
C GLY A 681 -25.10 32.53 30.29
N GLU A 682 -25.20 32.31 29.00
CA GLU A 682 -24.64 33.15 27.96
C GLU A 682 -25.65 33.19 26.82
N ARG A 683 -26.31 34.36 26.72
CA ARG A 683 -27.37 34.76 25.79
C ARG A 683 -27.65 33.85 24.60
N ILE A 684 -28.57 32.89 24.77
CA ILE A 684 -29.17 32.17 23.63
C ILE A 684 -30.32 32.99 23.06
N VAL A 685 -30.22 33.36 21.79
CA VAL A 685 -31.34 33.90 21.06
C VAL A 685 -32.28 32.73 20.73
N PRO A 686 -33.59 32.78 21.08
CA PRO A 686 -34.52 31.71 20.77
C PRO A 686 -34.43 31.33 19.29
N TRP A 687 -34.45 30.06 19.00
CA TRP A 687 -34.32 29.49 17.62
C TRP A 687 -35.29 30.15 16.64
N SER A 688 -36.55 30.43 17.05
CA SER A 688 -37.55 31.13 16.24
C SER A 688 -37.14 32.57 15.84
N VAL A 689 -36.32 33.23 16.67
CA VAL A 689 -35.78 34.59 16.36
C VAL A 689 -34.55 34.47 15.46
N ALA A 690 -33.77 33.42 15.61
CA ALA A 690 -32.66 33.07 14.71
C ALA A 690 -33.16 32.67 13.33
N GLU A 691 -34.17 31.79 13.23
CA GLU A 691 -34.84 31.43 11.96
C GLU A 691 -35.43 32.64 11.26
N THR A 692 -36.15 33.52 11.98
CA THR A 692 -36.72 34.73 11.37
C THR A 692 -35.62 35.68 10.88
N LYS A 693 -34.48 35.78 11.60
CA LYS A 693 -33.33 36.62 11.17
C LYS A 693 -32.56 35.99 10.03
N ILE A 694 -32.43 34.65 10.00
CA ILE A 694 -31.82 33.91 8.89
C ILE A 694 -32.72 34.04 7.65
N SER A 695 -34.03 33.86 7.77
CA SER A 695 -34.97 34.02 6.67
C SER A 695 -34.99 35.45 6.09
N VAL A 696 -34.90 36.49 6.94
CA VAL A 696 -34.80 37.86 6.48
C VAL A 696 -33.45 38.14 5.82
N LEU A 697 -32.38 37.47 6.24
CA LEU A 697 -31.05 37.60 5.62
C LEU A 697 -31.01 36.86 4.28
N GLU A 698 -31.63 35.70 4.20
CA GLU A 698 -31.78 34.89 2.96
C GLU A 698 -32.60 35.69 1.92
N GLU A 699 -33.74 36.26 2.32
CA GLU A 699 -34.59 37.10 1.47
C GLU A 699 -33.83 38.38 0.98
N ARG A 700 -32.97 38.95 1.84
CA ARG A 700 -32.15 40.11 1.47
C ARG A 700 -30.96 39.74 0.58
N ILE A 701 -30.38 38.57 0.75
CA ILE A 701 -29.35 38.01 -0.14
C ILE A 701 -29.99 37.71 -1.51
N GLU A 702 -31.17 37.10 -1.55
CA GLU A 702 -31.92 36.90 -2.79
C GLU A 702 -32.29 38.19 -3.50
N GLU A 703 -32.75 39.24 -2.77
CA GLU A 703 -33.00 40.58 -3.35
C GLU A 703 -31.71 41.18 -3.96
N LEU A 704 -30.57 41.02 -3.32
CA LEU A 704 -29.27 41.55 -3.80
C LEU A 704 -28.74 40.71 -4.99
N LEU A 705 -29.01 39.43 -5.04
CA LEU A 705 -28.64 38.54 -6.16
C LEU A 705 -29.60 38.70 -7.37
N ASN A 706 -30.90 38.96 -7.13
CA ASN A 706 -31.90 39.12 -8.18
C ASN A 706 -32.01 40.59 -8.70
N GLY A 707 -31.37 41.56 -8.05
CA GLY A 707 -31.30 42.93 -8.49
C GLY A 707 -30.24 43.26 -9.54
N ALA A 708 -29.41 42.26 -9.92
CA ALA A 708 -28.44 42.40 -10.98
C ALA A 708 -29.10 42.11 -12.33
N ASP A 709 -29.26 43.16 -13.16
CA ASP A 709 -29.80 43.09 -14.53
C ASP A 709 -28.91 42.16 -15.41
N PRO A 710 -29.45 41.09 -15.99
CA PRO A 710 -28.66 40.16 -16.79
C PRO A 710 -28.20 40.69 -18.14
N ASP A 711 -28.56 41.93 -18.52
CA ASP A 711 -28.23 42.50 -19.83
C ASP A 711 -27.11 43.58 -19.78
N GLN A 712 -26.47 43.81 -18.66
CA GLN A 712 -25.32 44.70 -18.56
C GLN A 712 -24.02 43.90 -18.54
N THR A 713 -23.07 44.29 -19.39
CA THR A 713 -21.74 43.72 -19.55
C THR A 713 -20.80 43.97 -18.36
N GLN A 714 -21.31 44.41 -17.22
CA GLN A 714 -20.60 44.55 -15.95
C GLN A 714 -21.07 43.48 -14.97
N GLY A 715 -20.21 42.50 -14.70
CA GLY A 715 -20.49 41.43 -13.73
C GLY A 715 -20.00 41.81 -12.33
N GLY A 716 -20.92 41.86 -11.36
CA GLY A 716 -20.57 41.95 -9.94
C GLY A 716 -20.55 40.55 -9.32
N ARG A 717 -19.58 40.23 -8.48
CA ARG A 717 -19.55 39.01 -7.67
C ARG A 717 -19.23 39.31 -6.22
N VAL A 718 -19.65 38.43 -5.34
CA VAL A 718 -19.14 38.39 -3.96
C VAL A 718 -17.80 37.67 -3.98
N SER A 719 -16.70 38.40 -3.78
CA SER A 719 -15.34 37.83 -3.87
C SER A 719 -14.90 37.09 -2.62
N SER A 720 -15.41 37.50 -1.47
CA SER A 720 -15.13 36.82 -0.21
C SER A 720 -16.20 37.10 0.84
N VAL A 721 -16.50 36.07 1.61
CA VAL A 721 -17.23 36.18 2.88
C VAL A 721 -16.22 35.90 3.96
N MET A 722 -15.88 36.90 4.76
CA MET A 722 -14.97 36.71 5.88
C MET A 722 -15.80 36.78 7.18
N ILE A 723 -15.60 35.79 8.02
CA ILE A 723 -16.26 35.72 9.32
C ILE A 723 -15.14 35.76 10.36
N GLU A 724 -15.08 36.82 11.12
CA GLU A 724 -14.14 36.99 12.24
C GLU A 724 -14.89 36.90 13.55
N ALA A 725 -14.43 36.07 14.46
CA ALA A 725 -14.90 35.98 15.82
C ALA A 725 -13.97 36.79 16.73
N ASP A 726 -14.51 37.71 17.53
CA ASP A 726 -13.75 38.35 18.59
C ASP A 726 -13.66 37.40 19.80
N PRO A 727 -12.46 36.89 20.14
CA PRO A 727 -12.30 35.93 21.23
C PRO A 727 -12.59 36.46 22.63
N LEU A 728 -12.74 37.81 22.76
CA LEU A 728 -13.01 38.46 24.06
C LEU A 728 -14.49 38.80 24.26
N THR A 729 -15.21 38.98 23.19
CA THR A 729 -16.63 39.46 23.26
C THR A 729 -17.61 38.47 22.68
N GLY A 730 -17.14 37.39 22.02
CA GLY A 730 -18.00 36.44 21.29
C GLY A 730 -18.76 37.08 20.12
N GLU A 731 -18.39 38.29 19.69
CA GLU A 731 -19.01 38.95 18.52
C GLU A 731 -18.52 38.32 17.21
N LEU A 732 -19.43 37.92 16.36
CA LEU A 732 -19.17 37.55 14.97
C LEU A 732 -19.30 38.79 14.08
N THR A 733 -18.23 39.08 13.36
CA THR A 733 -18.24 40.10 12.31
C THR A 733 -18.32 39.42 10.96
N LEU A 734 -19.45 39.58 10.28
CA LEU A 734 -19.65 39.13 8.91
C LEU A 734 -19.24 40.27 7.96
N THR A 735 -18.22 40.02 7.16
CA THR A 735 -17.73 41.00 6.17
C THR A 735 -17.97 40.43 4.78
N LEU A 736 -18.79 41.14 3.99
CA LEU A 736 -19.03 40.84 2.58
C LEU A 736 -18.25 41.83 1.72
N ARG A 737 -17.42 41.30 0.81
CA ARG A 737 -16.70 42.12 -0.17
C ARG A 737 -17.28 41.88 -1.55
N LEU A 738 -17.75 42.95 -2.17
CA LEU A 738 -18.23 42.95 -3.56
C LEU A 738 -17.10 43.43 -4.47
N GLU A 739 -16.95 42.74 -5.60
CA GLU A 739 -16.01 43.09 -6.66
C GLU A 739 -16.77 43.23 -7.99
N GLU A 740 -16.38 44.18 -8.83
CA GLU A 740 -16.88 44.30 -10.20
C GLU A 740 -15.75 44.12 -11.21
N SER A 741 -16.10 43.69 -12.43
CA SER A 741 -15.16 43.52 -13.50
C SER A 741 -15.77 43.85 -14.85
N ASP A 742 -15.04 44.61 -15.63
CA ASP A 742 -15.43 45.00 -17.00
C ASP A 742 -15.05 43.90 -18.02
N ASP A 743 -14.13 42.99 -17.69
CA ASP A 743 -13.60 41.97 -18.60
C ASP A 743 -13.79 40.52 -18.12
N LEU A 744 -14.39 40.29 -16.96
CA LEU A 744 -14.56 39.01 -16.26
C LEU A 744 -13.24 38.29 -15.93
N ILE A 745 -12.10 38.96 -16.05
CA ILE A 745 -10.76 38.43 -15.76
C ILE A 745 -10.15 39.16 -14.57
N ASN A 746 -10.24 40.53 -14.55
CA ASN A 746 -9.73 41.36 -13.49
C ASN A 746 -10.89 41.92 -12.67
N TRP A 747 -10.82 41.79 -11.35
CA TRP A 747 -11.91 42.16 -10.44
C TRP A 747 -11.47 43.24 -9.46
N ASP A 748 -12.15 44.34 -9.44
CA ASP A 748 -11.89 45.47 -8.54
C ASP A 748 -12.95 45.57 -7.42
N PRO A 749 -12.55 45.90 -6.19
CA PRO A 749 -13.50 46.05 -5.08
C PRO A 749 -14.42 47.27 -5.28
N VAL A 750 -15.72 47.07 -5.16
CA VAL A 750 -16.73 48.13 -5.29
C VAL A 750 -17.30 48.51 -3.94
N GLY A 751 -17.09 49.77 -3.54
CA GLY A 751 -17.80 50.40 -2.46
C GLY A 751 -17.39 49.96 -1.04
N ASP A 752 -18.16 50.43 -0.06
CA ASP A 752 -17.89 50.16 1.36
C ASP A 752 -18.16 48.70 1.72
N VAL A 753 -17.23 48.12 2.46
CA VAL A 753 -17.34 46.79 3.04
C VAL A 753 -18.56 46.74 3.96
N PHE A 754 -19.54 45.89 3.66
CA PHE A 754 -20.69 45.70 4.55
C PHE A 754 -20.25 44.84 5.74
N THR A 755 -20.11 45.46 6.89
CA THR A 755 -19.76 44.78 8.13
C THR A 755 -20.96 44.74 9.06
N ARG A 756 -21.33 43.57 9.55
CA ARG A 756 -22.36 43.41 10.58
C ARG A 756 -21.85 42.52 11.71
N LYS A 757 -21.99 43.00 12.93
CA LYS A 757 -21.60 42.29 14.13
C LYS A 757 -22.76 41.42 14.63
N ILE A 758 -22.49 40.14 14.90
CA ILE A 758 -23.43 39.17 15.46
C ILE A 758 -22.74 38.55 16.69
N LEU A 759 -23.37 38.60 17.85
CA LEU A 759 -22.87 37.93 19.07
C LEU A 759 -23.18 36.43 19.01
N LEU A 760 -22.16 35.59 19.18
CA LEU A 760 -22.29 34.13 19.29
C LEU A 760 -21.83 33.66 20.67
N PRO A 761 -22.38 32.53 21.15
CA PRO A 761 -21.90 31.86 22.39
C PRO A 761 -20.52 31.22 22.21
N GLU A 762 -19.78 31.05 23.31
CA GLU A 762 -18.36 30.70 23.38
C GLU A 762 -17.97 29.28 22.93
N ASP A 763 -18.87 28.39 22.49
CA ASP A 763 -18.49 27.02 22.11
C ASP A 763 -18.60 26.75 20.61
N LYS A 764 -17.46 26.53 20.08
CA LYS A 764 -16.96 26.28 18.77
C LYS A 764 -17.76 25.28 17.95
N ARG A 765 -18.51 25.72 16.93
CA ARG A 765 -18.71 24.90 15.71
C ARG A 765 -18.78 25.81 14.49
N PHE A 766 -17.93 25.52 13.50
CA PHE A 766 -17.91 26.25 12.24
C PHE A 766 -19.09 25.79 11.37
N TYR A 767 -19.92 26.70 10.91
CA TYR A 767 -20.91 26.47 9.88
C TYR A 767 -20.33 26.91 8.53
N ARG A 768 -20.34 26.03 7.55
CA ARG A 768 -19.93 26.31 6.18
C ARG A 768 -21.17 26.66 5.36
N PHE A 769 -21.29 27.89 4.92
CA PHE A 769 -22.28 28.25 3.91
C PHE A 769 -21.72 27.90 2.53
N SER A 770 -22.39 27.04 1.76
CA SER A 770 -22.13 26.86 0.34
C SER A 770 -23.22 27.60 -0.42
N ILE A 771 -22.85 28.54 -1.25
CA ILE A 771 -23.74 29.11 -2.25
C ILE A 771 -23.57 28.19 -3.48
N GLU A 772 -24.58 27.36 -3.77
CA GLU A 772 -24.67 26.69 -5.07
C GLU A 772 -25.16 27.67 -6.12
N LYS A 773 -24.48 27.72 -7.28
CA LYS A 773 -24.83 28.51 -8.46
C LYS A 773 -26.01 27.91 -9.19
#